data_96dc8d039c44c65fdee287ea2d1033e8
#
_entry.id   96dc8d039c44c65fdee287ea2d1033e8
#
_cell.length_a   1.000
_cell.length_b   1.000
_cell.length_c   1.000
_cell.angle_alpha   90.00
_cell.angle_beta   90.00
_cell.angle_gamma   90.00
#
_symmetry.space_group_name_H-M   'P 1'
#
loop_
_entity.id
_entity.type
_entity.pdbx_description
1 polymer ?
#
loop_
_entity_poly.entity_id
_entity_poly.type
_entity_poly.pdbx_seq_one_letter_code
_entity_poly.pdbx_strand_id
1 'polypeptide(L)'
;MTTRLQPALLLVLWGSLSLMELQAQRDVGSAARPDFLLVASFDNGVQNAVGGYHNKLERAPTVSVTARVADVVRGRSGRSLKVSVDRKAGGFGGVWITFYNLKQKESPYLDVRDYAYLSFWVRGARGGEQLTVKLADASWVPRDDALPVGPLSLFLPKGVTTEWQEVLVPLSGVKLNLEAMAGLTLDFDVVGRHTVYVDDVGFKQTASVVTPLTQHIDEPVRKREYDRAMWDWNILSHISDASRMTDFLTFCKTENIKTLWMQVSLENSALLPEGVRGAVKEVTGALRNKAEWKSFIAAAHRVGVRVEALDGFPEYAVKQNHNIPLAVVDAVIDYNGESRPEERFDGIHLDNEPYLLIGWRDWTIREQILRDFLELNQEAQRRVRQHSHMVYGVDIPFWWQHRDQQTGEFNGVVDYNGSRQPASFHLIDMLDNVGVMNYRNTVDGADGMLEHGQDLLQYADKRKRAKLFMGMETSSFPPATVWFVAGLPRKEFEERLKGEAADLAFRSRVNGFRTQIFDDGTNLHVGIELPPTPTPEEQTKIGATMAEIAEKLGASGHPAVKSRAWDVLNYVLPRIASDPEWKSPRARSITNPADRSQHAGFEAVSIMLPKITFAGTSHPELRAEMKMAEEEFSRYQSYAGLAIHYYETYRAKVEE
;
A
#
# COMPACT_ATOMS: atom_id res chain seq x y z
N MET A 1 -41.03 -46.47 -22.69
CA MET A 1 -39.66 -47.06 -22.65
C MET A 1 -38.72 -46.12 -23.35
N THR A 2 -38.04 -45.30 -22.60
CA THR A 2 -36.81 -44.60 -23.00
C THR A 2 -36.19 -44.00 -21.73
N THR A 3 -35.09 -44.55 -21.36
CA THR A 3 -34.30 -44.37 -20.16
C THR A 3 -33.65 -43.00 -20.15
N ARG A 4 -33.82 -42.28 -19.04
CA ARG A 4 -33.01 -41.07 -18.69
C ARG A 4 -31.63 -41.54 -18.23
N LEU A 5 -30.58 -41.00 -18.83
CA LEU A 5 -29.23 -41.01 -18.30
C LEU A 5 -28.92 -39.61 -17.74
N GLN A 6 -28.60 -39.56 -16.45
CA GLN A 6 -28.07 -38.40 -15.75
C GLN A 6 -26.60 -38.14 -16.15
N PRO A 7 -26.15 -36.88 -16.20
CA PRO A 7 -24.74 -36.54 -16.17
C PRO A 7 -24.35 -36.14 -14.75
N ALA A 8 -23.87 -37.10 -13.97
CA ALA A 8 -23.11 -36.84 -12.75
C ALA A 8 -21.74 -37.49 -12.97
N LEU A 9 -20.73 -36.70 -13.34
CA LEU A 9 -19.29 -36.98 -13.15
C LEU A 9 -18.44 -35.99 -13.96
N LEU A 10 -18.29 -34.76 -13.45
CA LEU A 10 -17.21 -33.82 -13.96
C LEU A 10 -16.95 -32.67 -12.97
N LEU A 11 -17.03 -32.92 -11.65
CA LEU A 11 -16.77 -31.89 -10.61
C LEU A 11 -15.80 -32.37 -9.52
N VAL A 12 -14.98 -33.41 -9.79
CA VAL A 12 -14.05 -33.96 -8.78
C VAL A 12 -12.58 -33.89 -9.20
N LEU A 13 -12.24 -33.29 -10.33
CA LEU A 13 -10.85 -33.29 -10.82
C LEU A 13 -10.09 -31.96 -10.69
N TRP A 14 -10.67 -30.90 -10.10
CA TRP A 14 -9.97 -29.62 -9.88
C TRP A 14 -9.67 -29.30 -8.41
N GLY A 15 -10.21 -30.07 -7.47
CA GLY A 15 -9.89 -29.97 -6.04
C GLY A 15 -8.71 -30.83 -5.59
N SER A 16 -8.26 -31.76 -6.43
CA SER A 16 -7.25 -32.75 -6.07
C SER A 16 -5.81 -32.38 -6.45
N LEU A 17 -5.57 -31.41 -7.34
CA LEU A 17 -4.20 -31.01 -7.68
C LEU A 17 -3.57 -30.07 -6.65
N SER A 18 -4.34 -29.15 -6.04
CA SER A 18 -3.81 -28.26 -4.99
C SER A 18 -3.64 -28.98 -3.64
N LEU A 19 -4.42 -30.01 -3.38
CA LEU A 19 -4.24 -30.87 -2.19
C LEU A 19 -3.12 -31.88 -2.37
N MET A 20 -2.81 -32.31 -3.59
CA MET A 20 -1.68 -33.20 -3.86
C MET A 20 -0.33 -32.49 -3.76
N GLU A 21 -0.23 -31.21 -4.14
CA GLU A 21 1.00 -30.43 -3.92
C GLU A 21 1.23 -30.11 -2.44
N LEU A 22 0.17 -29.85 -1.65
CA LEU A 22 0.30 -29.68 -0.20
C LEU A 22 0.49 -31.01 0.56
N GLN A 23 -0.02 -32.13 0.05
CA GLN A 23 0.23 -33.45 0.62
C GLN A 23 1.60 -34.02 0.21
N ALA A 24 2.10 -33.69 -0.98
CA ALA A 24 3.45 -34.09 -1.39
C ALA A 24 4.56 -33.46 -0.53
N GLN A 25 4.28 -32.36 0.18
CA GLN A 25 5.19 -31.81 1.21
C GLN A 25 5.01 -32.46 2.59
N ARG A 26 3.94 -33.23 2.83
CA ARG A 26 3.70 -33.93 4.12
C ARG A 26 4.14 -35.40 4.14
N ASP A 27 4.30 -36.03 2.98
CA ASP A 27 4.74 -37.43 2.85
C ASP A 27 6.19 -37.54 2.35
N VAL A 28 7.11 -36.74 2.90
CA VAL A 28 8.54 -37.01 2.76
C VAL A 28 8.95 -38.07 3.78
N GLY A 29 8.39 -39.25 3.64
CA GLY A 29 8.98 -40.44 4.16
C GLY A 29 10.32 -40.70 3.42
N SER A 30 11.44 -40.43 4.08
CA SER A 30 12.81 -40.91 3.75
C SER A 30 13.43 -40.52 2.39
N ALA A 31 13.07 -39.43 1.76
CA ALA A 31 13.95 -38.81 0.78
C ALA A 31 15.17 -38.25 1.53
N ALA A 32 16.38 -38.67 1.15
CA ALA A 32 17.61 -38.13 1.75
C ALA A 32 17.62 -36.62 1.64
N ARG A 33 17.81 -35.91 2.77
CA ARG A 33 17.89 -34.45 2.76
C ARG A 33 19.05 -34.02 1.85
N PRO A 34 18.90 -32.93 1.08
CA PRO A 34 19.95 -32.49 0.16
C PRO A 34 21.21 -32.11 0.92
N ASP A 35 22.37 -32.35 0.35
CA ASP A 35 23.65 -31.96 0.95
C ASP A 35 23.76 -30.44 1.18
N PHE A 36 23.07 -29.65 0.34
CA PHE A 36 22.89 -28.21 0.48
C PHE A 36 21.41 -27.86 0.43
N LEU A 37 20.87 -27.26 1.50
CA LEU A 37 19.54 -26.73 1.58
C LEU A 37 19.58 -25.23 1.30
N LEU A 38 19.13 -24.80 0.12
CA LEU A 38 19.05 -23.39 -0.22
C LEU A 38 17.93 -22.71 0.58
N VAL A 39 18.27 -21.56 1.18
CA VAL A 39 17.30 -20.65 1.81
C VAL A 39 17.03 -19.46 0.92
N ALA A 40 18.06 -18.71 0.49
CA ALA A 40 17.88 -17.52 -0.32
C ALA A 40 19.03 -17.35 -1.33
N SER A 41 18.69 -17.27 -2.61
CA SER A 41 19.60 -16.90 -3.70
C SER A 41 19.41 -15.46 -4.16
N PHE A 42 18.34 -14.80 -3.71
CA PHE A 42 17.93 -13.44 -4.12
C PHE A 42 17.62 -13.28 -5.62
N ASP A 43 17.65 -14.33 -6.40
CA ASP A 43 17.41 -14.31 -7.85
C ASP A 43 15.93 -14.12 -8.19
N ASN A 44 15.04 -14.77 -7.43
CA ASN A 44 13.63 -14.87 -7.77
C ASN A 44 12.73 -14.28 -6.68
N GLY A 45 11.89 -13.31 -7.04
CA GLY A 45 10.83 -12.82 -6.18
C GLY A 45 11.31 -12.24 -4.84
N VAL A 46 10.37 -11.87 -3.99
CA VAL A 46 10.63 -11.32 -2.65
C VAL A 46 10.73 -12.44 -1.61
N GLN A 47 9.97 -13.52 -1.83
CA GLN A 47 9.94 -14.67 -0.97
C GLN A 47 11.10 -15.60 -1.30
N ASN A 48 11.82 -16.08 -0.28
CA ASN A 48 12.93 -16.99 -0.46
C ASN A 48 12.49 -18.46 -0.67
N ALA A 49 13.43 -19.35 -0.91
CA ALA A 49 13.16 -20.75 -1.27
C ALA A 49 12.43 -21.57 -0.18
N VAL A 50 12.47 -21.13 1.08
CA VAL A 50 11.79 -21.76 2.21
C VAL A 50 10.53 -20.99 2.64
N GLY A 51 10.07 -20.05 1.81
CA GLY A 51 8.89 -19.25 2.08
C GLY A 51 9.10 -18.05 3.00
N GLY A 52 10.32 -17.79 3.42
CA GLY A 52 10.68 -16.64 4.25
C GLY A 52 10.95 -15.37 3.43
N TYR A 53 11.42 -14.35 4.11
CA TYR A 53 11.64 -13.01 3.55
C TYR A 53 12.96 -12.44 4.04
N HIS A 54 13.41 -11.38 3.38
CA HIS A 54 14.45 -10.50 3.89
C HIS A 54 13.91 -9.08 4.04
N ASN A 55 14.50 -8.30 4.93
CA ASN A 55 14.28 -6.87 5.01
C ASN A 55 15.43 -6.20 5.77
N LYS A 56 15.49 -4.87 5.64
CA LYS A 56 16.45 -4.07 6.41
C LYS A 56 16.22 -4.22 7.91
N LEU A 57 17.32 -4.22 8.65
CA LEU A 57 17.36 -4.07 10.09
C LEU A 57 17.87 -2.66 10.40
N GLU A 58 17.13 -1.89 11.18
CA GLU A 58 17.59 -0.56 11.57
C GLU A 58 16.97 -0.06 12.87
N ARG A 59 17.73 0.75 13.57
CA ARG A 59 17.26 1.56 14.70
C ARG A 59 17.89 2.93 14.61
N ALA A 60 17.04 3.97 14.66
CA ALA A 60 17.48 5.35 14.63
C ALA A 60 18.59 5.64 15.67
N PRO A 61 19.56 6.48 15.32
CA PRO A 61 19.69 7.26 14.10
C PRO A 61 20.39 6.54 12.92
N THR A 62 20.63 5.23 13.00
CA THR A 62 21.18 4.41 11.90
C THR A 62 20.13 4.19 10.81
N VAL A 63 20.56 4.26 9.55
CA VAL A 63 19.72 3.97 8.38
C VAL A 63 20.31 2.81 7.61
N SER A 64 19.46 1.86 7.23
CA SER A 64 19.79 0.70 6.40
C SER A 64 18.96 0.68 5.12
N VAL A 65 19.59 0.22 4.04
CA VAL A 65 18.93 -0.01 2.75
C VAL A 65 19.30 -1.39 2.25
N THR A 66 18.30 -2.16 1.83
CA THR A 66 18.48 -3.46 1.19
C THR A 66 17.89 -3.42 -0.21
N ALA A 67 18.59 -3.99 -1.19
CA ALA A 67 18.10 -4.10 -2.57
C ALA A 67 18.70 -5.33 -3.25
N ARG A 68 17.91 -6.04 -4.05
CA ARG A 68 18.43 -7.10 -4.94
C ARG A 68 19.03 -6.45 -6.18
N VAL A 69 20.30 -6.66 -6.42
CA VAL A 69 21.06 -6.03 -7.50
C VAL A 69 21.64 -7.06 -8.47
N ALA A 70 21.65 -6.72 -9.76
CA ALA A 70 22.17 -7.59 -10.83
C ALA A 70 23.57 -7.20 -11.32
N ASP A 71 24.13 -6.08 -10.83
CA ASP A 71 25.44 -5.56 -11.22
C ASP A 71 26.60 -6.17 -10.41
N VAL A 72 26.30 -6.81 -9.28
CA VAL A 72 27.25 -7.52 -8.43
C VAL A 72 26.68 -8.89 -8.11
N VAL A 73 27.03 -9.90 -8.88
CA VAL A 73 26.49 -11.26 -8.76
C VAL A 73 27.57 -12.29 -8.49
N ARG A 74 27.19 -13.38 -7.83
CA ARG A 74 28.02 -14.57 -7.69
C ARG A 74 27.78 -15.49 -8.90
N GLY A 75 28.72 -15.57 -9.81
CA GLY A 75 28.55 -16.32 -11.05
C GLY A 75 28.41 -15.42 -12.29
N ARG A 76 27.65 -15.88 -13.30
CA ARG A 76 27.51 -15.18 -14.59
C ARG A 76 26.23 -14.38 -14.72
N SER A 77 25.23 -14.72 -13.96
CA SER A 77 23.90 -14.10 -14.00
C SER A 77 23.22 -14.27 -12.64
N GLY A 78 22.11 -13.60 -12.44
CA GLY A 78 21.33 -13.62 -11.21
C GLY A 78 21.38 -12.29 -10.48
N ARG A 79 21.08 -12.33 -9.20
CA ARG A 79 21.10 -11.16 -8.31
C ARG A 79 21.74 -11.51 -7.00
N SER A 80 22.27 -10.51 -6.33
CA SER A 80 22.68 -10.60 -4.93
C SER A 80 21.94 -9.56 -4.09
N LEU A 81 21.88 -9.75 -2.80
CA LEU A 81 21.32 -8.78 -1.86
C LEU A 81 22.39 -7.77 -1.47
N LYS A 82 22.26 -6.54 -1.95
CA LYS A 82 23.04 -5.40 -1.49
C LYS A 82 22.48 -4.89 -0.16
N VAL A 83 23.34 -4.77 0.85
CA VAL A 83 23.01 -4.22 2.17
C VAL A 83 23.91 -3.02 2.42
N SER A 84 23.34 -1.83 2.44
CA SER A 84 24.02 -0.58 2.71
C SER A 84 23.55 0.02 4.03
N VAL A 85 24.47 0.43 4.89
CA VAL A 85 24.17 0.95 6.22
C VAL A 85 24.95 2.23 6.47
N ASP A 86 24.27 3.30 6.89
CA ASP A 86 24.89 4.47 7.53
C ASP A 86 24.77 4.32 9.04
N ARG A 87 25.72 3.56 9.62
CA ARG A 87 25.76 3.20 11.03
C ARG A 87 26.11 4.40 11.90
N LYS A 88 25.22 4.75 12.82
CA LYS A 88 25.42 5.85 13.78
C LYS A 88 25.59 5.31 15.20
N ALA A 89 26.24 6.07 16.05
CA ALA A 89 26.32 5.76 17.47
C ALA A 89 24.91 5.72 18.10
N GLY A 90 24.66 4.70 18.93
CA GLY A 90 23.37 4.50 19.61
C GLY A 90 22.29 3.79 18.80
N GLY A 91 22.49 3.61 17.48
CA GLY A 91 21.61 2.78 16.65
C GLY A 91 22.20 1.39 16.35
N PHE A 92 21.53 0.59 15.55
CA PHE A 92 22.01 -0.64 14.91
C PHE A 92 21.50 -0.71 13.48
N GLY A 93 22.13 -1.52 12.62
CA GLY A 93 21.70 -1.63 11.24
C GLY A 93 22.31 -2.78 10.48
N GLY A 94 21.57 -3.30 9.50
CA GLY A 94 21.95 -4.45 8.70
C GLY A 94 20.77 -5.04 7.94
N VAL A 95 20.70 -6.37 7.95
CA VAL A 95 19.64 -7.15 7.28
C VAL A 95 19.23 -8.35 8.14
N TRP A 96 17.95 -8.69 8.07
CA TRP A 96 17.45 -9.98 8.56
C TRP A 96 16.84 -10.81 7.42
N ILE A 97 16.94 -12.12 7.53
CA ILE A 97 16.42 -13.11 6.58
C ILE A 97 15.69 -14.16 7.39
N THR A 98 14.37 -14.33 7.17
CA THR A 98 13.58 -15.36 7.87
C THR A 98 13.66 -16.70 7.13
N PHE A 99 13.55 -17.78 7.91
CA PHE A 99 13.49 -19.16 7.44
C PHE A 99 12.07 -19.72 7.52
N TYR A 100 11.07 -18.87 7.70
CA TYR A 100 9.66 -19.19 7.76
C TYR A 100 8.83 -18.05 7.15
N ASN A 101 7.59 -18.34 6.76
CA ASN A 101 6.69 -17.32 6.24
C ASN A 101 6.08 -16.49 7.37
N LEU A 102 6.67 -15.33 7.65
CA LEU A 102 6.22 -14.42 8.72
C LEU A 102 4.80 -13.87 8.53
N LYS A 103 4.20 -14.02 7.34
CA LYS A 103 2.83 -13.60 7.03
C LYS A 103 1.79 -14.70 7.25
N GLN A 104 2.24 -15.93 7.53
CA GLN A 104 1.38 -17.07 7.84
C GLN A 104 1.51 -17.45 9.31
N LYS A 105 0.41 -17.36 10.06
CA LYS A 105 0.38 -17.61 11.52
C LYS A 105 0.93 -18.99 11.91
N GLU A 106 0.73 -19.99 11.07
CA GLU A 106 1.11 -21.38 11.32
C GLU A 106 2.23 -21.86 10.38
N SER A 107 3.04 -20.92 9.86
CA SER A 107 4.20 -21.32 9.05
C SER A 107 5.18 -22.11 9.89
N PRO A 108 5.58 -23.32 9.45
CA PRO A 108 6.57 -24.10 10.17
C PRO A 108 7.94 -23.41 10.13
N TYR A 109 8.64 -23.44 11.25
CA TYR A 109 10.06 -23.08 11.29
C TYR A 109 10.91 -24.15 10.60
N LEU A 110 12.13 -23.79 10.25
CA LEU A 110 13.02 -24.67 9.47
C LEU A 110 13.77 -25.65 10.36
N ASP A 111 13.62 -26.95 10.11
CA ASP A 111 14.40 -28.02 10.77
C ASP A 111 15.74 -28.23 10.03
N VAL A 112 16.85 -27.92 10.71
CA VAL A 112 18.20 -27.98 10.16
C VAL A 112 19.13 -28.96 10.94
N ARG A 113 18.57 -29.88 11.72
CA ARG A 113 19.35 -30.82 12.57
C ARG A 113 20.38 -31.66 11.80
N ASP A 114 20.10 -31.95 10.54
CA ASP A 114 20.99 -32.79 9.70
C ASP A 114 22.10 -31.98 9.02
N TYR A 115 22.22 -30.70 9.32
CA TYR A 115 23.23 -29.81 8.75
C TYR A 115 24.23 -29.38 9.81
N ALA A 116 25.50 -29.34 9.41
CA ALA A 116 26.59 -28.96 10.30
C ALA A 116 26.91 -27.45 10.23
N TYR A 117 26.54 -26.80 9.12
CA TYR A 117 26.89 -25.40 8.87
C TYR A 117 25.72 -24.61 8.30
N LEU A 118 25.53 -23.36 8.77
CA LEU A 118 24.93 -22.30 7.96
C LEU A 118 26.00 -21.80 6.99
N SER A 119 25.68 -21.65 5.72
CA SER A 119 26.56 -21.14 4.67
C SER A 119 25.92 -19.93 4.00
N PHE A 120 26.69 -18.91 3.70
CA PHE A 120 26.30 -17.81 2.81
C PHE A 120 27.53 -17.20 2.15
N TRP A 121 27.34 -16.54 1.03
CA TRP A 121 28.40 -15.85 0.35
C TRP A 121 28.33 -14.35 0.66
N VAL A 122 29.49 -13.72 0.86
CA VAL A 122 29.60 -12.29 1.15
C VAL A 122 30.72 -11.67 0.32
N ARG A 123 30.50 -10.43 -0.08
CA ARG A 123 31.48 -9.56 -0.75
C ARG A 123 31.34 -8.15 -0.20
N GLY A 124 32.42 -7.50 0.16
CA GLY A 124 32.45 -6.12 0.56
C GLY A 124 32.49 -5.17 -0.65
N ALA A 125 31.94 -3.98 -0.52
CA ALA A 125 32.11 -2.95 -1.53
C ALA A 125 33.51 -2.35 -1.51
N ARG A 126 34.17 -2.30 -0.35
CA ARG A 126 35.52 -1.77 -0.14
C ARG A 126 36.49 -2.78 0.43
N GLY A 127 36.00 -3.78 1.11
CA GLY A 127 36.75 -4.69 1.96
C GLY A 127 36.97 -4.13 3.37
N GLY A 128 37.09 -5.03 4.34
CA GLY A 128 37.25 -4.67 5.74
C GLY A 128 35.95 -4.32 6.47
N GLU A 129 34.79 -4.54 5.86
CA GLU A 129 33.49 -4.38 6.51
C GLU A 129 33.36 -5.35 7.70
N GLN A 130 32.84 -4.86 8.82
CA GLN A 130 32.71 -5.62 10.07
C GLN A 130 31.25 -5.81 10.43
N LEU A 131 30.86 -7.08 10.57
CA LEU A 131 29.49 -7.50 10.88
C LEU A 131 29.51 -8.58 11.93
N THR A 132 28.46 -8.61 12.75
CA THR A 132 28.12 -9.73 13.64
C THR A 132 27.05 -10.61 13.00
N VAL A 133 27.30 -11.91 12.99
CA VAL A 133 26.33 -12.94 12.60
C VAL A 133 25.48 -13.27 13.81
N LYS A 134 24.15 -13.17 13.66
CA LYS A 134 23.18 -13.55 14.69
C LYS A 134 22.20 -14.58 14.10
N LEU A 135 21.76 -15.54 14.91
CA LEU A 135 20.77 -16.55 14.53
C LEU A 135 19.60 -16.55 15.49
N ALA A 136 18.44 -16.88 14.99
CA ALA A 136 17.22 -17.01 15.78
C ALA A 136 16.57 -18.37 15.56
N ASP A 137 16.04 -18.95 16.64
CA ASP A 137 15.04 -20.03 16.60
C ASP A 137 13.65 -19.49 16.99
N ALA A 138 12.65 -20.35 17.01
CA ALA A 138 11.28 -19.99 17.37
C ALA A 138 11.14 -19.24 18.71
N SER A 139 12.05 -19.47 19.68
CA SER A 139 12.02 -18.84 21.00
C SER A 139 12.47 -17.36 20.97
N TRP A 140 13.20 -16.95 19.95
CA TRP A 140 13.68 -15.57 19.77
C TRP A 140 12.67 -14.69 19.02
N VAL A 141 11.82 -15.28 18.19
CA VAL A 141 10.83 -14.52 17.40
C VAL A 141 9.92 -13.60 18.25
N PRO A 142 9.35 -14.07 19.39
CA PRO A 142 8.54 -13.19 20.24
C PRO A 142 9.32 -12.06 20.94
N ARG A 143 10.66 -12.15 20.95
CA ARG A 143 11.56 -11.15 21.56
C ARG A 143 11.97 -10.08 20.55
N ASP A 144 11.66 -10.29 19.27
CA ASP A 144 12.11 -9.44 18.15
C ASP A 144 13.63 -9.24 18.16
N ASP A 145 14.38 -10.34 18.40
CA ASP A 145 15.84 -10.34 18.56
C ASP A 145 16.45 -11.68 18.04
N ALA A 146 17.78 -11.77 18.03
CA ALA A 146 18.53 -12.94 17.61
C ALA A 146 19.79 -13.15 18.47
N LEU A 147 20.19 -14.39 18.66
CA LEU A 147 21.40 -14.77 19.41
C LEU A 147 22.66 -14.41 18.62
N PRO A 148 23.57 -13.56 19.15
CA PRO A 148 24.87 -13.35 18.54
C PRO A 148 25.70 -14.64 18.51
N VAL A 149 26.10 -15.08 17.30
CA VAL A 149 26.97 -16.24 17.12
C VAL A 149 28.44 -15.81 17.11
N GLY A 150 28.72 -14.65 16.54
CA GLY A 150 30.05 -14.04 16.57
C GLY A 150 30.30 -13.05 15.44
N PRO A 151 31.37 -12.27 15.53
CA PRO A 151 31.78 -11.39 14.45
C PRO A 151 32.19 -12.21 13.21
N LEU A 152 31.92 -11.64 12.02
CA LEU A 152 32.21 -12.31 10.75
C LEU A 152 33.66 -12.70 10.58
N SER A 153 34.58 -11.97 11.23
CA SER A 153 36.01 -12.27 11.27
C SER A 153 36.38 -13.63 11.91
N LEU A 154 35.49 -14.22 12.71
CA LEU A 154 35.67 -15.60 13.21
C LEU A 154 35.57 -16.64 12.10
N PHE A 155 34.76 -16.36 11.08
CA PHE A 155 34.48 -17.25 9.97
C PHE A 155 35.27 -16.88 8.71
N LEU A 156 35.77 -15.64 8.64
CA LEU A 156 36.67 -15.13 7.59
C LEU A 156 37.91 -14.52 8.23
N PRO A 157 38.96 -15.30 8.47
CA PRO A 157 40.19 -14.83 9.18
C PRO A 157 40.91 -13.67 8.47
N LYS A 158 40.72 -13.52 7.16
CA LYS A 158 41.26 -12.39 6.37
C LYS A 158 40.31 -11.19 6.32
N GLY A 159 39.16 -11.26 7.01
CA GLY A 159 38.10 -10.28 6.93
C GLY A 159 37.33 -10.31 5.59
N VAL A 160 36.34 -9.45 5.45
CA VAL A 160 35.59 -9.28 4.21
C VAL A 160 36.48 -8.60 3.16
N THR A 161 36.47 -9.14 1.93
CA THR A 161 37.22 -8.58 0.80
C THR A 161 36.27 -8.12 -0.30
N THR A 162 36.81 -7.55 -1.37
CA THR A 162 36.05 -7.16 -2.58
C THR A 162 35.81 -8.36 -3.53
N GLU A 163 36.19 -9.56 -3.13
CA GLU A 163 35.89 -10.81 -3.83
C GLU A 163 34.82 -11.60 -3.08
N TRP A 164 34.07 -12.45 -3.77
CA TRP A 164 33.11 -13.33 -3.16
C TRP A 164 33.79 -14.38 -2.27
N GLN A 165 33.39 -14.44 -1.00
CA GLN A 165 33.91 -15.36 0.00
C GLN A 165 32.76 -16.15 0.62
N GLU A 166 32.95 -17.46 0.79
CA GLU A 166 31.99 -18.27 1.50
C GLU A 166 32.22 -18.17 3.01
N VAL A 167 31.16 -17.91 3.74
CA VAL A 167 31.11 -17.93 5.19
C VAL A 167 30.51 -19.27 5.63
N LEU A 168 31.21 -20.00 6.49
CA LEU A 168 30.72 -21.24 7.10
C LEU A 168 30.61 -21.03 8.60
N VAL A 169 29.37 -20.98 9.10
CA VAL A 169 29.06 -20.85 10.53
C VAL A 169 28.73 -22.21 11.09
N PRO A 170 29.59 -22.81 11.95
CA PRO A 170 29.32 -24.10 12.57
C PRO A 170 28.07 -24.03 13.46
N LEU A 171 27.15 -24.95 13.30
CA LEU A 171 25.95 -25.06 14.14
C LEU A 171 26.20 -25.82 15.43
N SER A 172 27.30 -26.58 15.50
CA SER A 172 27.72 -27.29 16.70
C SER A 172 28.07 -26.29 17.81
N GLY A 173 27.44 -26.43 18.96
CA GLY A 173 27.66 -25.54 20.12
C GLY A 173 26.81 -24.24 20.10
N VAL A 174 26.06 -23.95 19.07
CA VAL A 174 25.08 -22.86 19.08
C VAL A 174 23.91 -23.26 19.96
N LYS A 175 23.55 -22.41 20.94
CA LYS A 175 22.47 -22.70 21.92
C LYS A 175 21.12 -22.30 21.34
N LEU A 176 20.70 -22.93 20.24
CA LEU A 176 19.43 -22.76 19.58
C LEU A 176 18.75 -24.09 19.30
N ASN A 177 17.45 -24.09 19.16
CA ASN A 177 16.70 -25.25 18.75
C ASN A 177 16.80 -25.43 17.22
N LEU A 178 17.65 -26.36 16.77
CA LEU A 178 17.85 -26.63 15.34
C LEU A 178 16.66 -27.29 14.64
N GLU A 179 15.63 -27.75 15.39
CA GLU A 179 14.36 -28.22 14.82
C GLU A 179 13.46 -27.07 14.38
N ALA A 180 13.72 -25.85 14.86
CA ALA A 180 12.83 -24.71 14.69
C ALA A 180 13.60 -23.40 14.45
N MET A 181 14.53 -23.43 13.50
CA MET A 181 15.30 -22.24 13.14
C MET A 181 14.42 -21.20 12.44
N ALA A 182 14.55 -19.93 12.86
CA ALA A 182 13.70 -18.84 12.44
C ALA A 182 14.39 -17.83 11.52
N GLY A 183 15.69 -17.59 11.65
CA GLY A 183 16.33 -16.61 10.79
C GLY A 183 17.81 -16.35 11.03
N LEU A 184 18.38 -15.60 10.08
CA LEU A 184 19.73 -15.04 10.07
C LEU A 184 19.63 -13.52 10.15
N THR A 185 20.49 -12.90 10.97
CA THR A 185 20.67 -11.44 10.99
C THR A 185 22.15 -11.13 10.80
N LEU A 186 22.44 -10.16 9.94
CA LEU A 186 23.77 -9.58 9.77
C LEU A 186 23.69 -8.11 10.23
N ASP A 187 24.39 -7.80 11.33
CA ASP A 187 24.38 -6.50 11.98
C ASP A 187 25.75 -5.83 11.84
N PHE A 188 25.80 -4.58 11.38
CA PHE A 188 27.06 -3.87 11.20
C PHE A 188 27.58 -3.31 12.53
N ASP A 189 28.82 -3.59 12.86
CA ASP A 189 29.41 -3.27 14.17
C ASP A 189 30.01 -1.87 14.25
N VAL A 190 30.50 -1.33 13.13
CA VAL A 190 31.31 -0.10 13.08
C VAL A 190 30.50 1.08 12.58
N VAL A 191 30.62 2.22 13.27
CA VAL A 191 30.06 3.52 12.84
C VAL A 191 30.63 3.93 11.49
N GLY A 192 29.79 4.45 10.61
CA GLY A 192 30.15 4.91 9.27
C GLY A 192 29.26 4.30 8.19
N ARG A 193 29.62 4.57 6.94
CA ARG A 193 28.92 4.03 5.77
C ARG A 193 29.60 2.76 5.28
N HIS A 194 28.85 1.68 5.25
CA HIS A 194 29.29 0.34 4.87
C HIS A 194 28.32 -0.26 3.87
N THR A 195 28.86 -1.11 2.98
CA THR A 195 28.05 -1.86 2.02
C THR A 195 28.66 -3.23 1.82
N VAL A 196 27.82 -4.27 1.95
CA VAL A 196 28.17 -5.65 1.57
C VAL A 196 27.13 -6.17 0.59
N TYR A 197 27.50 -7.23 -0.12
CA TYR A 197 26.63 -8.03 -0.96
C TYR A 197 26.57 -9.44 -0.36
N VAL A 198 25.38 -10.02 -0.29
CA VAL A 198 25.12 -11.35 0.28
C VAL A 198 24.43 -12.20 -0.79
N ASP A 199 24.81 -13.46 -0.87
CA ASP A 199 24.25 -14.40 -1.84
C ASP A 199 24.20 -15.82 -1.31
N ASP A 200 23.36 -16.67 -1.91
CA ASP A 200 23.26 -18.11 -1.69
C ASP A 200 23.31 -18.54 -0.21
N VAL A 201 22.40 -17.99 0.57
CA VAL A 201 22.20 -18.38 1.98
C VAL A 201 21.59 -19.78 2.03
N GLY A 202 22.16 -20.68 2.81
CA GLY A 202 21.67 -22.04 2.94
C GLY A 202 22.35 -22.83 4.04
N PHE A 203 22.06 -24.11 4.12
CA PHE A 203 22.64 -25.03 5.11
C PHE A 203 23.38 -26.17 4.43
N LYS A 204 24.54 -26.58 4.99
CA LYS A 204 25.41 -27.64 4.47
C LYS A 204 25.55 -28.76 5.47
N GLN A 205 25.51 -30.01 4.98
CA GLN A 205 25.82 -31.20 5.82
C GLN A 205 27.28 -31.24 6.20
N THR A 206 28.18 -30.86 5.29
CA THR A 206 29.63 -30.78 5.55
C THR A 206 30.24 -29.53 4.92
N ALA A 207 31.40 -29.09 5.41
CA ALA A 207 32.10 -27.91 4.86
C ALA A 207 32.56 -28.12 3.40
N SER A 208 32.71 -29.35 2.92
CA SER A 208 33.16 -29.67 1.56
C SER A 208 32.03 -29.64 0.52
N VAL A 209 30.77 -29.56 0.94
CA VAL A 209 29.62 -29.43 0.02
C VAL A 209 29.74 -28.12 -0.76
N VAL A 210 29.73 -28.23 -2.08
CA VAL A 210 29.79 -27.05 -2.97
C VAL A 210 28.43 -26.39 -3.01
N THR A 211 28.37 -25.08 -2.75
CA THR A 211 27.18 -24.30 -2.94
C THR A 211 26.89 -24.19 -4.45
N PRO A 212 25.77 -24.72 -4.94
CA PRO A 212 25.42 -24.58 -6.35
C PRO A 212 25.37 -23.10 -6.76
N LEU A 213 25.78 -22.80 -7.99
CA LEU A 213 25.45 -21.51 -8.61
C LEU A 213 24.00 -21.60 -9.05
N THR A 214 23.14 -20.83 -8.44
CA THR A 214 21.76 -20.71 -8.89
C THR A 214 21.79 -20.05 -10.27
N GLN A 215 21.27 -20.73 -11.29
CA GLN A 215 21.11 -20.12 -12.61
C GLN A 215 19.75 -19.48 -12.63
N HIS A 216 19.73 -18.16 -12.64
CA HIS A 216 18.52 -17.43 -12.92
C HIS A 216 18.18 -17.62 -14.42
N ILE A 217 17.05 -18.22 -14.70
CA ILE A 217 16.46 -18.16 -16.03
C ILE A 217 15.79 -16.80 -16.09
N ASP A 218 16.52 -15.80 -16.59
CA ASP A 218 15.92 -14.51 -16.94
C ASP A 218 14.82 -14.78 -17.99
N GLU A 219 13.58 -14.80 -17.54
CA GLU A 219 12.51 -14.50 -18.49
C GLU A 219 12.83 -13.11 -19.06
N PRO A 220 12.96 -13.00 -20.38
CA PRO A 220 13.38 -11.73 -20.97
C PRO A 220 12.42 -10.66 -20.51
N VAL A 221 12.94 -9.68 -19.76
CA VAL A 221 12.23 -8.45 -19.46
C VAL A 221 11.76 -7.91 -20.80
N ARG A 222 10.48 -8.02 -21.07
CA ARG A 222 9.91 -7.47 -22.30
C ARG A 222 10.13 -5.97 -22.20
N LYS A 223 11.07 -5.42 -22.96
CA LYS A 223 11.22 -3.96 -23.12
C LYS A 223 9.91 -3.42 -23.66
N ARG A 224 9.00 -3.07 -22.77
CA ARG A 224 7.81 -2.30 -23.07
C ARG A 224 8.15 -0.85 -22.72
N GLU A 225 7.76 0.07 -23.56
CA GLU A 225 7.60 1.44 -23.11
C GLU A 225 6.42 1.43 -22.13
N TYR A 226 6.69 1.74 -20.87
CA TYR A 226 5.65 1.82 -19.84
C TYR A 226 5.10 3.23 -19.82
N ASP A 227 3.79 3.33 -19.74
CA ASP A 227 3.08 4.59 -19.60
C ASP A 227 3.13 5.02 -18.15
N ARG A 228 4.08 5.84 -17.73
CA ARG A 228 3.98 6.47 -16.41
C ARG A 228 2.74 7.34 -16.37
N ALA A 229 1.95 7.18 -15.31
CA ALA A 229 0.85 8.07 -14.98
C ALA A 229 1.26 9.07 -13.89
N MET A 230 0.55 10.18 -13.78
CA MET A 230 0.78 11.16 -12.74
C MET A 230 -0.53 11.86 -12.37
N TRP A 231 -0.79 12.00 -11.06
CA TRP A 231 -1.89 12.84 -10.56
C TRP A 231 -1.52 14.32 -10.61
N ASP A 232 -2.48 15.15 -10.95
CA ASP A 232 -2.38 16.60 -10.85
C ASP A 232 -3.66 17.18 -10.23
N TRP A 233 -3.53 17.71 -9.02
CA TRP A 233 -4.61 18.28 -8.24
C TRP A 233 -4.73 19.81 -8.40
N ASN A 234 -3.71 20.48 -8.95
CA ASN A 234 -3.64 21.94 -9.07
C ASN A 234 -3.64 22.40 -10.52
N ILE A 235 -4.62 21.99 -11.27
CA ILE A 235 -4.70 22.13 -12.73
C ILE A 235 -4.73 23.58 -13.25
N LEU A 236 -5.38 24.49 -12.50
CA LEU A 236 -5.62 25.86 -13.01
C LEU A 236 -4.33 26.58 -13.37
N SER A 237 -3.25 26.33 -12.65
CA SER A 237 -1.93 26.88 -12.95
C SER A 237 -1.34 26.38 -14.27
N HIS A 238 -1.74 25.17 -14.71
CA HIS A 238 -1.17 24.50 -15.89
C HIS A 238 -1.98 24.72 -17.15
N ILE A 239 -3.31 24.82 -17.04
CA ILE A 239 -4.19 24.95 -18.21
C ILE A 239 -4.48 26.40 -18.62
N SER A 240 -4.33 27.38 -17.71
CA SER A 240 -4.70 28.78 -17.94
C SER A 240 -3.60 29.66 -18.51
N ASP A 241 -2.34 29.21 -18.46
CA ASP A 241 -1.17 29.96 -18.91
C ASP A 241 -0.33 29.16 -19.92
N ALA A 242 -0.13 29.69 -21.12
CA ALA A 242 0.55 28.98 -22.20
C ALA A 242 2.03 28.65 -21.90
N SER A 243 2.72 29.48 -21.12
CA SER A 243 4.11 29.22 -20.74
C SER A 243 4.20 28.10 -19.73
N ARG A 244 3.34 28.12 -18.70
CA ARG A 244 3.27 27.06 -17.69
C ARG A 244 2.81 25.74 -18.29
N MET A 245 1.84 25.76 -19.21
CA MET A 245 1.43 24.58 -19.97
C MET A 245 2.61 23.95 -20.73
N THR A 246 3.40 24.77 -21.42
CA THR A 246 4.57 24.30 -22.18
C THR A 246 5.61 23.69 -21.26
N ASP A 247 5.88 24.31 -20.14
CA ASP A 247 6.81 23.86 -19.12
C ASP A 247 6.36 22.53 -18.49
N PHE A 248 5.08 22.43 -18.11
CA PHE A 248 4.47 21.21 -17.59
C PHE A 248 4.53 20.03 -18.58
N LEU A 249 4.16 20.26 -19.84
CA LEU A 249 4.22 19.21 -20.86
C LEU A 249 5.65 18.82 -21.22
N THR A 250 6.60 19.77 -21.14
CA THR A 250 8.04 19.48 -21.29
C THR A 250 8.53 18.58 -20.16
N PHE A 251 8.12 18.85 -18.92
CA PHE A 251 8.40 17.99 -17.77
C PHE A 251 7.80 16.58 -17.98
N CYS A 252 6.53 16.48 -18.38
CA CYS A 252 5.92 15.20 -18.68
C CYS A 252 6.71 14.38 -19.71
N LYS A 253 7.15 15.03 -20.77
CA LYS A 253 7.98 14.37 -21.80
C LYS A 253 9.33 13.91 -21.25
N THR A 254 10.01 14.73 -20.46
CA THR A 254 11.32 14.43 -19.86
C THR A 254 11.23 13.26 -18.90
N GLU A 255 10.15 13.20 -18.10
CA GLU A 255 9.89 12.18 -17.09
C GLU A 255 9.15 10.95 -17.63
N ASN A 256 8.92 10.88 -18.94
CA ASN A 256 8.16 9.82 -19.61
C ASN A 256 6.75 9.63 -19.03
N ILE A 257 6.09 10.71 -18.63
CA ILE A 257 4.69 10.71 -18.25
C ILE A 257 3.84 10.63 -19.53
N LYS A 258 3.02 9.61 -19.64
CA LYS A 258 2.16 9.35 -20.81
C LYS A 258 0.67 9.44 -20.50
N THR A 259 0.32 9.40 -19.23
CA THR A 259 -1.06 9.55 -18.76
C THR A 259 -1.08 10.58 -17.63
N LEU A 260 -1.99 11.53 -17.73
CA LEU A 260 -2.25 12.51 -16.68
C LEU A 260 -3.65 12.30 -16.14
N TRP A 261 -3.76 12.16 -14.83
CA TRP A 261 -5.01 12.21 -14.09
C TRP A 261 -5.14 13.61 -13.52
N MET A 262 -6.01 14.42 -14.14
CA MET A 262 -6.09 15.86 -13.84
C MET A 262 -7.45 16.23 -13.26
N GLN A 263 -7.44 16.87 -12.08
CA GLN A 263 -8.66 17.21 -11.36
C GLN A 263 -9.57 18.14 -12.19
N VAL A 264 -10.81 17.72 -12.34
CA VAL A 264 -11.85 18.52 -12.99
C VAL A 264 -12.83 19.10 -11.95
N SER A 265 -13.57 20.12 -12.33
CA SER A 265 -14.63 20.69 -11.51
C SER A 265 -15.81 21.10 -12.37
N LEU A 266 -17.01 21.05 -11.78
CA LEU A 266 -18.24 21.52 -12.42
C LEU A 266 -18.48 23.00 -12.12
N GLU A 267 -19.17 23.71 -13.02
CA GLU A 267 -19.52 25.13 -12.83
C GLU A 267 -20.29 25.38 -11.53
N ASN A 268 -21.19 24.48 -11.17
CA ASN A 268 -22.00 24.58 -9.96
C ASN A 268 -21.29 24.10 -8.69
N SER A 269 -20.12 23.45 -8.80
CA SER A 269 -19.34 22.99 -7.62
C SER A 269 -18.79 24.16 -6.79
N ALA A 270 -18.69 25.38 -7.37
CA ALA A 270 -18.31 26.59 -6.65
C ALA A 270 -19.44 27.17 -5.80
N LEU A 271 -20.68 26.80 -6.06
CA LEU A 271 -21.83 27.21 -5.27
C LEU A 271 -22.02 26.37 -4.01
N LEU A 272 -21.30 25.22 -3.94
CA LEU A 272 -21.18 24.45 -2.72
C LEU A 272 -20.08 25.10 -1.88
N PRO A 273 -20.40 25.60 -0.67
CA PRO A 273 -19.34 26.04 0.25
C PRO A 273 -18.27 24.96 0.35
N GLU A 274 -17.01 25.38 0.40
CA GLU A 274 -15.89 24.45 0.56
C GLU A 274 -16.20 23.55 1.76
N GLY A 275 -16.37 22.25 1.51
CA GLY A 275 -16.73 21.28 2.54
C GLY A 275 -18.20 20.86 2.61
N VAL A 276 -19.09 21.40 1.79
CA VAL A 276 -20.49 20.93 1.71
C VAL A 276 -20.58 19.84 0.66
N ARG A 277 -20.51 18.58 1.09
CA ARG A 277 -20.64 17.42 0.22
C ARG A 277 -21.64 16.45 0.85
N GLY A 278 -22.60 16.00 0.05
CA GLY A 278 -23.58 15.00 0.47
C GLY A 278 -25.03 15.45 0.59
N ALA A 279 -25.34 16.76 0.47
CA ALA A 279 -26.73 17.24 0.49
C ALA A 279 -27.26 17.73 -0.85
N VAL A 280 -26.47 17.67 -1.89
CA VAL A 280 -26.91 18.16 -3.20
C VAL A 280 -27.77 17.09 -3.83
N LYS A 281 -29.08 17.27 -3.79
CA LYS A 281 -30.05 16.36 -4.40
C LYS A 281 -29.95 16.33 -5.93
N GLU A 282 -29.47 17.40 -6.54
CA GLU A 282 -29.25 17.51 -7.97
C GLU A 282 -27.92 18.23 -8.22
N VAL A 283 -26.90 17.50 -8.57
CA VAL A 283 -25.66 18.04 -9.13
C VAL A 283 -25.83 18.01 -10.64
N THR A 284 -26.09 19.16 -11.23
CA THR A 284 -26.06 19.35 -12.67
C THR A 284 -25.13 20.51 -12.95
N GLY A 285 -24.26 20.37 -13.91
CA GLY A 285 -23.36 21.44 -14.28
C GLY A 285 -22.43 21.03 -15.41
N ALA A 286 -22.14 22.00 -16.28
CA ALA A 286 -21.12 21.80 -17.29
C ALA A 286 -19.73 21.74 -16.65
N LEU A 287 -18.79 21.12 -17.34
CA LEU A 287 -17.39 21.13 -16.97
C LEU A 287 -16.88 22.59 -16.97
N ARG A 288 -16.19 22.97 -15.91
CA ARG A 288 -15.56 24.30 -15.80
C ARG A 288 -14.35 24.40 -16.71
N ASN A 289 -14.03 25.64 -17.15
CA ASN A 289 -12.83 25.93 -17.96
C ASN A 289 -12.75 25.14 -19.28
N LYS A 290 -13.88 24.95 -19.96
CA LYS A 290 -13.95 24.16 -21.21
C LYS A 290 -12.96 24.64 -22.29
N ALA A 291 -12.74 25.95 -22.43
CA ALA A 291 -11.84 26.50 -23.45
C ALA A 291 -10.36 26.19 -23.13
N GLU A 292 -9.98 26.31 -21.87
CA GLU A 292 -8.64 26.00 -21.38
C GLU A 292 -8.37 24.50 -21.52
N TRP A 293 -9.34 23.65 -21.18
CA TRP A 293 -9.24 22.19 -21.36
C TRP A 293 -9.03 21.81 -22.83
N LYS A 294 -9.80 22.39 -23.77
CA LYS A 294 -9.60 22.13 -25.21
C LYS A 294 -8.18 22.45 -25.66
N SER A 295 -7.66 23.60 -25.22
CA SER A 295 -6.30 24.03 -25.55
C SER A 295 -5.24 23.11 -24.96
N PHE A 296 -5.39 22.77 -23.68
CA PHE A 296 -4.47 21.90 -22.95
C PHE A 296 -4.44 20.48 -23.53
N ILE A 297 -5.59 19.82 -23.67
CA ILE A 297 -5.68 18.44 -24.15
C ILE A 297 -5.09 18.33 -25.57
N ALA A 298 -5.43 19.27 -26.45
CA ALA A 298 -4.84 19.30 -27.79
C ALA A 298 -3.31 19.49 -27.77
N ALA A 299 -2.77 20.22 -26.80
CA ALA A 299 -1.33 20.36 -26.63
C ALA A 299 -0.70 19.07 -26.05
N ALA A 300 -1.33 18.44 -25.06
CA ALA A 300 -0.90 17.17 -24.48
C ALA A 300 -0.85 16.04 -25.51
N HIS A 301 -1.92 15.90 -26.32
CA HIS A 301 -1.97 14.90 -27.39
C HIS A 301 -0.86 15.08 -28.44
N ARG A 302 -0.51 16.33 -28.78
CA ARG A 302 0.62 16.59 -29.72
C ARG A 302 1.96 16.10 -29.22
N VAL A 303 2.14 15.97 -27.91
CA VAL A 303 3.38 15.44 -27.30
C VAL A 303 3.24 13.97 -26.85
N GLY A 304 2.11 13.33 -27.19
CA GLY A 304 1.85 11.91 -26.90
C GLY A 304 1.43 11.65 -25.43
N VAL A 305 0.82 12.61 -24.78
CA VAL A 305 0.30 12.49 -23.41
C VAL A 305 -1.22 12.40 -23.43
N ARG A 306 -1.78 11.37 -22.81
CA ARG A 306 -3.22 11.19 -22.60
C ARG A 306 -3.67 11.97 -21.38
N VAL A 307 -4.91 12.45 -21.39
CA VAL A 307 -5.51 13.20 -20.29
C VAL A 307 -6.81 12.55 -19.86
N GLU A 308 -6.84 12.05 -18.64
CA GLU A 308 -8.05 11.52 -18.02
C GLU A 308 -8.55 12.50 -16.96
N ALA A 309 -9.86 12.72 -16.95
CA ALA A 309 -10.50 13.61 -15.98
C ALA A 309 -10.50 12.94 -14.60
N LEU A 310 -9.91 13.59 -13.61
CA LEU A 310 -9.80 13.11 -12.24
C LEU A 310 -10.82 13.82 -11.35
N ASP A 311 -11.49 13.07 -10.50
CA ASP A 311 -12.21 13.56 -9.33
C ASP A 311 -12.23 12.46 -8.26
N GLY A 312 -12.50 12.81 -7.00
CA GLY A 312 -12.59 11.79 -5.98
C GLY A 312 -12.74 12.34 -4.58
N PHE A 313 -13.63 11.70 -3.81
CA PHE A 313 -13.81 11.97 -2.40
C PHE A 313 -14.35 10.71 -1.71
N PRO A 314 -13.94 10.44 -0.46
CA PRO A 314 -14.42 9.29 0.28
C PRO A 314 -15.94 9.16 0.33
N GLU A 315 -16.63 10.27 0.48
CA GLU A 315 -18.09 10.35 0.59
C GLU A 315 -18.82 9.89 -0.68
N TYR A 316 -18.16 9.88 -1.85
CA TYR A 316 -18.73 9.38 -3.10
C TYR A 316 -19.04 7.88 -3.06
N ALA A 317 -18.31 7.13 -2.23
CA ALA A 317 -18.52 5.71 -2.07
C ALA A 317 -19.86 5.35 -1.42
N VAL A 318 -20.54 6.32 -0.79
CA VAL A 318 -21.83 6.07 -0.13
C VAL A 318 -22.97 6.31 -1.12
N LYS A 319 -23.89 5.34 -1.23
CA LYS A 319 -24.93 5.29 -2.26
C LYS A 319 -25.76 6.58 -2.40
N GLN A 320 -26.05 7.23 -1.29
CA GLN A 320 -26.80 8.50 -1.29
C GLN A 320 -26.11 9.65 -2.01
N ASN A 321 -24.79 9.56 -2.23
CA ASN A 321 -23.95 10.59 -2.85
C ASN A 321 -23.54 10.24 -4.29
N HIS A 322 -23.96 9.09 -4.83
CA HIS A 322 -23.57 8.63 -6.17
C HIS A 322 -23.93 9.62 -7.28
N ASN A 323 -24.99 10.43 -7.08
CA ASN A 323 -25.37 11.47 -8.03
C ASN A 323 -24.26 12.50 -8.28
N ILE A 324 -23.35 12.72 -7.31
CA ILE A 324 -22.27 13.71 -7.43
C ILE A 324 -21.19 13.22 -8.41
N PRO A 325 -20.48 12.10 -8.19
CA PRO A 325 -19.48 11.61 -9.14
C PRO A 325 -20.09 11.22 -10.49
N LEU A 326 -21.33 10.74 -10.51
CA LEU A 326 -22.00 10.43 -11.77
C LEU A 326 -22.32 11.69 -12.60
N ALA A 327 -22.58 12.84 -11.96
CA ALA A 327 -22.71 14.12 -12.67
C ALA A 327 -21.36 14.59 -13.26
N VAL A 328 -20.23 14.32 -12.58
CA VAL A 328 -18.90 14.58 -13.14
C VAL A 328 -18.67 13.71 -14.37
N VAL A 329 -19.00 12.41 -14.29
CA VAL A 329 -18.90 11.48 -15.42
C VAL A 329 -19.71 11.99 -16.62
N ASP A 330 -20.98 12.37 -16.40
CA ASP A 330 -21.86 12.88 -17.47
C ASP A 330 -21.32 14.20 -18.06
N ALA A 331 -20.83 15.12 -17.23
CA ALA A 331 -20.28 16.40 -17.70
C ALA A 331 -19.03 16.22 -18.58
N VAL A 332 -18.16 15.22 -18.28
CA VAL A 332 -16.99 14.90 -19.10
C VAL A 332 -17.43 14.25 -20.43
N ILE A 333 -18.43 13.38 -20.39
CA ILE A 333 -19.03 12.79 -21.59
C ILE A 333 -19.61 13.87 -22.50
N ASP A 334 -20.39 14.79 -21.96
CA ASP A 334 -20.98 15.90 -22.69
C ASP A 334 -19.93 16.83 -23.29
N TYR A 335 -18.89 17.17 -22.50
CA TYR A 335 -17.74 17.94 -22.99
C TYR A 335 -17.06 17.26 -24.18
N ASN A 336 -16.84 15.94 -24.11
CA ASN A 336 -16.25 15.19 -25.20
C ASN A 336 -17.16 15.16 -26.45
N GLY A 337 -18.48 15.10 -26.25
CA GLY A 337 -19.48 15.20 -27.33
C GLY A 337 -19.43 16.52 -28.09
N GLU A 338 -19.12 17.62 -27.37
CA GLU A 338 -19.02 18.99 -27.94
C GLU A 338 -17.61 19.34 -28.46
N SER A 339 -16.62 18.44 -28.30
CA SER A 339 -15.20 18.71 -28.56
C SER A 339 -14.70 17.95 -29.80
N ARG A 340 -13.72 18.55 -30.50
CA ARG A 340 -13.01 17.86 -31.58
C ARG A 340 -12.21 16.68 -31.01
N PRO A 341 -11.94 15.62 -31.80
CA PRO A 341 -11.23 14.43 -31.30
C PRO A 341 -9.94 14.72 -30.53
N GLU A 342 -9.13 15.66 -31.02
CA GLU A 342 -7.87 16.06 -30.39
C GLU A 342 -8.01 16.87 -29.09
N GLU A 343 -9.23 17.31 -28.75
CA GLU A 343 -9.56 18.11 -27.56
C GLU A 343 -10.29 17.30 -26.49
N ARG A 344 -10.49 15.99 -26.71
CA ARG A 344 -11.27 15.11 -25.83
C ARG A 344 -10.42 14.52 -24.73
N PHE A 345 -11.00 14.40 -23.55
CA PHE A 345 -10.44 13.52 -22.51
C PHE A 345 -10.39 12.08 -23.01
N ASP A 346 -9.30 11.39 -22.71
CA ASP A 346 -9.09 9.99 -23.05
C ASP A 346 -9.83 9.05 -22.11
N GLY A 347 -10.19 9.52 -20.92
CA GLY A 347 -10.86 8.73 -19.91
C GLY A 347 -11.31 9.53 -18.69
N ILE A 348 -11.82 8.80 -17.71
CA ILE A 348 -12.21 9.29 -16.39
C ILE A 348 -11.57 8.41 -15.34
N HIS A 349 -11.00 9.01 -14.31
CA HIS A 349 -10.37 8.34 -13.19
C HIS A 349 -10.93 8.86 -11.86
N LEU A 350 -11.43 7.98 -10.98
CA LEU A 350 -11.96 8.39 -9.69
C LEU A 350 -11.07 7.90 -8.54
N ASP A 351 -10.66 8.85 -7.69
CA ASP A 351 -9.90 8.59 -6.47
C ASP A 351 -10.77 8.80 -5.22
N ASN A 352 -11.59 7.82 -4.91
CA ASN A 352 -12.62 7.96 -3.87
C ASN A 352 -12.17 7.60 -2.45
N GLU A 353 -11.17 6.76 -2.28
CA GLU A 353 -10.59 6.36 -0.99
C GLU A 353 -11.61 6.03 0.13
N PRO A 354 -12.56 5.09 -0.08
CA PRO A 354 -13.66 4.84 0.86
C PRO A 354 -13.22 4.44 2.27
N TYR A 355 -11.99 3.98 2.41
CA TYR A 355 -11.39 3.61 3.71
C TYR A 355 -11.08 4.83 4.61
N LEU A 356 -11.16 6.04 4.09
CA LEU A 356 -11.07 7.29 4.85
C LEU A 356 -12.39 7.66 5.54
N LEU A 357 -13.49 6.99 5.21
CA LEU A 357 -14.76 7.16 5.92
C LEU A 357 -14.67 6.59 7.32
N ILE A 358 -15.22 7.31 8.30
CA ILE A 358 -15.22 6.88 9.70
C ILE A 358 -15.96 5.56 9.90
N GLY A 359 -17.01 5.28 9.11
CA GLY A 359 -17.74 4.02 9.11
C GLY A 359 -16.93 2.81 8.66
N TRP A 360 -15.80 3.00 7.97
CA TRP A 360 -14.92 1.93 7.51
C TRP A 360 -14.42 1.01 8.63
N ARG A 361 -14.35 1.52 9.86
CA ARG A 361 -13.84 0.78 11.01
C ARG A 361 -14.77 -0.34 11.48
N ASP A 362 -16.06 -0.25 11.18
CA ASP A 362 -17.03 -1.32 11.43
C ASP A 362 -17.11 -2.27 10.22
N TRP A 363 -16.92 -3.57 10.44
CA TRP A 363 -16.89 -4.56 9.37
C TRP A 363 -18.19 -4.64 8.54
N THR A 364 -19.34 -4.48 9.18
CA THR A 364 -20.64 -4.54 8.48
C THR A 364 -20.87 -3.28 7.66
N ILE A 365 -20.53 -2.13 8.23
CA ILE A 365 -20.62 -0.85 7.54
C ILE A 365 -19.60 -0.80 6.39
N ARG A 366 -18.38 -1.29 6.62
CA ARG A 366 -17.34 -1.41 5.58
C ARG A 366 -17.83 -2.23 4.40
N GLU A 367 -18.44 -3.38 4.64
CA GLU A 367 -18.96 -4.22 3.56
C GLU A 367 -20.06 -3.50 2.76
N GLN A 368 -20.93 -2.71 3.43
CA GLN A 368 -21.92 -1.88 2.75
C GLN A 368 -21.27 -0.75 1.95
N ILE A 369 -20.29 -0.04 2.52
CA ILE A 369 -19.51 0.99 1.81
C ILE A 369 -18.85 0.41 0.56
N LEU A 370 -18.24 -0.76 0.67
CA LEU A 370 -17.61 -1.43 -0.48
C LEU A 370 -18.62 -1.83 -1.54
N ARG A 371 -19.81 -2.30 -1.14
CA ARG A 371 -20.89 -2.65 -2.07
C ARG A 371 -21.37 -1.42 -2.82
N ASP A 372 -21.66 -0.34 -2.11
CA ASP A 372 -22.05 0.94 -2.70
C ASP A 372 -20.96 1.46 -3.65
N PHE A 373 -19.70 1.40 -3.24
CA PHE A 373 -18.56 1.80 -4.07
C PHE A 373 -18.46 0.99 -5.38
N LEU A 374 -18.71 -0.32 -5.32
CA LEU A 374 -18.75 -1.18 -6.52
C LEU A 374 -19.95 -0.84 -7.42
N GLU A 375 -21.13 -0.57 -6.84
CA GLU A 375 -22.32 -0.12 -7.58
C GLU A 375 -22.06 1.20 -8.32
N LEU A 376 -21.44 2.18 -7.66
CA LEU A 376 -21.05 3.44 -8.27
C LEU A 376 -20.15 3.20 -9.49
N ASN A 377 -19.09 2.43 -9.30
CA ASN A 377 -18.11 2.20 -10.36
C ASN A 377 -18.67 1.37 -11.52
N GLN A 378 -19.58 0.45 -11.25
CA GLN A 378 -20.30 -0.30 -12.28
C GLN A 378 -21.17 0.63 -13.14
N GLU A 379 -21.89 1.56 -12.50
CA GLU A 379 -22.74 2.52 -13.22
C GLU A 379 -21.91 3.53 -14.01
N ALA A 380 -20.84 4.08 -13.43
CA ALA A 380 -19.92 4.98 -14.11
C ALA A 380 -19.27 4.30 -15.34
N GLN A 381 -18.76 3.07 -15.18
CA GLN A 381 -18.21 2.28 -16.27
C GLN A 381 -19.26 2.02 -17.37
N ARG A 382 -20.51 1.75 -17.00
CA ARG A 382 -21.60 1.55 -17.96
C ARG A 382 -21.85 2.80 -18.81
N ARG A 383 -21.84 3.98 -18.19
CA ARG A 383 -22.00 5.28 -18.89
C ARG A 383 -20.83 5.51 -19.84
N VAL A 384 -19.60 5.39 -19.36
CA VAL A 384 -18.39 5.62 -20.17
C VAL A 384 -18.31 4.65 -21.35
N ARG A 385 -18.68 3.38 -21.20
CA ARG A 385 -18.64 2.38 -22.29
C ARG A 385 -19.58 2.67 -23.46
N GLN A 386 -20.57 3.49 -23.29
CA GLN A 386 -21.40 3.97 -24.40
C GLN A 386 -20.61 4.91 -25.31
N HIS A 387 -19.43 5.37 -24.88
CA HIS A 387 -18.52 6.28 -25.57
C HIS A 387 -17.17 5.58 -25.78
N SER A 388 -17.04 4.79 -26.85
CA SER A 388 -15.98 3.78 -27.10
C SER A 388 -14.52 4.28 -27.09
N HIS A 389 -14.29 5.59 -27.10
CA HIS A 389 -12.94 6.18 -27.08
C HIS A 389 -12.42 6.51 -25.67
N MET A 390 -13.23 6.33 -24.65
CA MET A 390 -12.88 6.64 -23.27
C MET A 390 -12.60 5.39 -22.45
N VAL A 391 -11.61 5.46 -21.56
CA VAL A 391 -11.36 4.47 -20.53
C VAL A 391 -11.94 4.96 -19.19
N TYR A 392 -12.23 4.01 -18.30
CA TYR A 392 -12.66 4.32 -16.94
C TYR A 392 -11.79 3.56 -15.93
N GLY A 393 -11.28 4.29 -14.95
CA GLY A 393 -10.44 3.77 -13.89
C GLY A 393 -10.74 4.33 -12.52
N VAL A 394 -10.14 3.68 -11.50
CA VAL A 394 -10.22 4.12 -10.10
C VAL A 394 -8.93 3.83 -9.37
N ASP A 395 -8.71 4.55 -8.27
CA ASP A 395 -7.65 4.25 -7.33
C ASP A 395 -8.12 3.31 -6.23
N ILE A 396 -7.22 2.38 -5.86
CA ILE A 396 -7.45 1.42 -4.76
C ILE A 396 -6.20 1.29 -3.89
N PRO A 397 -6.34 1.03 -2.59
CA PRO A 397 -5.20 0.70 -1.76
C PRO A 397 -4.75 -0.75 -1.99
N PHE A 398 -3.44 -0.98 -1.89
CA PHE A 398 -2.83 -2.31 -2.11
C PHE A 398 -3.20 -3.37 -1.07
N TRP A 399 -3.84 -3.01 0.06
CA TRP A 399 -4.05 -3.90 1.20
C TRP A 399 -5.46 -4.50 1.28
N TRP A 400 -6.37 -4.21 0.39
CA TRP A 400 -7.71 -4.80 0.41
C TRP A 400 -7.71 -6.32 0.21
N GLN A 401 -6.79 -6.85 -0.57
CA GLN A 401 -6.59 -8.29 -0.74
C GLN A 401 -5.72 -8.94 0.33
N HIS A 402 -5.18 -8.18 1.28
CA HIS A 402 -4.47 -8.75 2.42
C HIS A 402 -5.47 -9.31 3.43
N ARG A 403 -5.07 -10.41 4.09
CA ARG A 403 -5.91 -11.02 5.12
C ARG A 403 -5.69 -10.35 6.46
N ASP A 404 -6.79 -10.05 7.14
CA ASP A 404 -6.78 -9.67 8.54
C ASP A 404 -6.29 -10.85 9.39
N GLN A 405 -5.30 -10.59 10.25
CA GLN A 405 -4.65 -11.65 11.04
C GLN A 405 -5.57 -12.25 12.13
N GLN A 406 -6.60 -11.54 12.54
CA GLN A 406 -7.50 -11.99 13.60
C GLN A 406 -8.66 -12.81 13.02
N THR A 407 -9.24 -12.36 11.93
CA THR A 407 -10.42 -12.97 11.31
C THR A 407 -10.08 -13.97 10.20
N GLY A 408 -8.90 -13.85 9.59
CA GLY A 408 -8.50 -14.58 8.39
C GLY A 408 -9.20 -14.13 7.10
N GLU A 409 -10.14 -13.19 7.18
CA GLU A 409 -10.85 -12.62 6.04
C GLU A 409 -9.99 -11.56 5.33
N PHE A 410 -10.26 -11.29 4.06
CA PHE A 410 -9.63 -10.17 3.36
C PHE A 410 -10.10 -8.82 3.91
N ASN A 411 -9.20 -7.86 4.03
CA ASN A 411 -9.51 -6.53 4.55
C ASN A 411 -10.60 -5.78 3.75
N GLY A 412 -10.66 -6.01 2.46
CA GLY A 412 -11.65 -5.42 1.56
C GLY A 412 -12.68 -6.42 1.03
N VAL A 413 -12.98 -7.51 1.76
CA VAL A 413 -13.93 -8.53 1.31
C VAL A 413 -15.35 -7.98 1.24
N VAL A 414 -16.08 -8.36 0.18
CA VAL A 414 -17.46 -7.98 -0.05
C VAL A 414 -18.19 -9.04 -0.90
N ASP A 415 -19.45 -9.27 -0.59
CA ASP A 415 -20.35 -10.02 -1.47
C ASP A 415 -20.92 -9.09 -2.54
N TYR A 416 -20.57 -9.34 -3.80
CA TYR A 416 -21.05 -8.55 -4.94
C TYR A 416 -21.25 -9.44 -6.17
N ASN A 417 -22.40 -9.27 -6.85
CA ASN A 417 -22.76 -10.06 -8.04
C ASN A 417 -22.57 -11.58 -7.89
N GLY A 418 -22.87 -12.12 -6.71
CA GLY A 418 -22.81 -13.55 -6.41
C GLY A 418 -21.39 -14.09 -6.15
N SER A 419 -20.41 -13.23 -5.97
CA SER A 419 -19.03 -13.61 -5.62
C SER A 419 -18.57 -12.87 -4.36
N ARG A 420 -18.02 -13.64 -3.38
CA ARG A 420 -17.38 -13.09 -2.19
C ARG A 420 -15.88 -13.03 -2.39
N GLN A 421 -15.36 -11.84 -2.64
CA GLN A 421 -13.93 -11.61 -2.87
C GLN A 421 -13.56 -10.16 -2.50
N PRO A 422 -12.26 -9.80 -2.46
CA PRO A 422 -11.85 -8.41 -2.27
C PRO A 422 -12.44 -7.46 -3.31
N ALA A 423 -12.83 -6.26 -2.89
CA ALA A 423 -13.33 -5.21 -3.80
C ALA A 423 -12.32 -4.89 -4.91
N SER A 424 -11.00 -4.96 -4.61
CA SER A 424 -9.94 -4.82 -5.61
C SER A 424 -10.09 -5.81 -6.78
N PHE A 425 -10.45 -7.07 -6.50
CA PHE A 425 -10.65 -8.08 -7.55
C PHE A 425 -11.91 -7.82 -8.37
N HIS A 426 -13.01 -7.40 -7.72
CA HIS A 426 -14.22 -6.98 -8.44
C HIS A 426 -13.95 -5.82 -9.40
N LEU A 427 -13.15 -4.82 -8.97
CA LEU A 427 -12.80 -3.67 -9.80
C LEU A 427 -11.90 -4.09 -10.98
N ILE A 428 -10.90 -4.94 -10.75
CA ILE A 428 -10.05 -5.48 -11.82
C ILE A 428 -10.89 -6.27 -12.85
N ASP A 429 -11.91 -6.99 -12.41
CA ASP A 429 -12.83 -7.71 -13.31
C ASP A 429 -13.75 -6.77 -14.10
N MET A 430 -13.97 -5.54 -13.63
CA MET A 430 -14.98 -4.61 -14.14
C MET A 430 -14.40 -3.50 -15.01
N LEU A 431 -13.25 -2.95 -14.62
CA LEU A 431 -12.73 -1.68 -15.13
C LEU A 431 -11.68 -1.85 -16.24
N ASP A 432 -11.30 -0.74 -16.89
CA ASP A 432 -10.31 -0.71 -17.94
C ASP A 432 -8.91 -0.48 -17.38
N ASN A 433 -8.78 0.39 -16.38
CA ASN A 433 -7.54 0.59 -15.62
C ASN A 433 -7.80 0.72 -14.12
N VAL A 434 -6.76 0.50 -13.33
CA VAL A 434 -6.79 0.63 -11.86
C VAL A 434 -5.46 1.22 -11.41
N GLY A 435 -5.51 2.35 -10.72
CA GLY A 435 -4.40 2.88 -9.96
C GLY A 435 -4.30 2.16 -8.61
N VAL A 436 -3.18 1.55 -8.34
CA VAL A 436 -2.94 0.89 -7.06
C VAL A 436 -2.06 1.79 -6.22
N MET A 437 -2.58 2.38 -5.16
CA MET A 437 -1.81 3.15 -4.19
C MET A 437 -0.87 2.23 -3.42
N ASN A 438 0.19 1.79 -4.11
CA ASN A 438 1.18 0.82 -3.63
C ASN A 438 2.31 1.52 -2.86
N TYR A 439 1.92 2.42 -1.97
CA TYR A 439 2.76 3.41 -1.31
C TYR A 439 3.75 2.78 -0.33
N ARG A 440 4.98 2.56 -0.82
CA ARG A 440 6.17 2.16 -0.09
C ARG A 440 7.37 2.86 -0.71
N ASN A 441 8.34 3.27 0.10
CA ASN A 441 9.58 3.91 -0.35
C ASN A 441 10.71 2.92 -0.65
N THR A 442 10.40 1.65 -0.75
CA THR A 442 11.29 0.59 -1.22
C THR A 442 10.50 -0.37 -2.11
N VAL A 443 11.12 -0.86 -3.16
CA VAL A 443 10.49 -1.85 -4.06
C VAL A 443 10.62 -3.25 -3.50
N ASP A 444 11.80 -3.60 -3.01
CA ASP A 444 12.15 -4.94 -2.55
C ASP A 444 11.91 -5.15 -1.03
N GLY A 445 11.95 -6.40 -0.59
CA GLY A 445 11.79 -6.78 0.81
C GLY A 445 10.35 -7.12 1.21
N ALA A 446 10.20 -7.62 2.45
CA ALA A 446 8.93 -8.14 2.99
C ALA A 446 7.80 -7.09 3.09
N ASP A 447 8.14 -5.81 3.08
CA ASP A 447 7.20 -4.69 3.14
C ASP A 447 7.41 -3.72 1.96
N GLY A 448 8.00 -4.19 0.85
CA GLY A 448 8.23 -3.42 -0.36
C GLY A 448 7.04 -3.39 -1.31
N MET A 449 7.11 -2.50 -2.31
CA MET A 449 6.06 -2.36 -3.34
C MET A 449 5.78 -3.68 -4.07
N LEU A 450 6.83 -4.47 -4.35
CA LEU A 450 6.70 -5.73 -5.08
C LEU A 450 5.87 -6.74 -4.29
N GLU A 451 6.16 -6.91 -3.00
CA GLU A 451 5.40 -7.82 -2.14
C GLU A 451 3.92 -7.45 -2.01
N HIS A 452 3.62 -6.15 -2.01
CA HIS A 452 2.26 -5.67 -1.85
C HIS A 452 1.46 -5.61 -3.15
N GLY A 453 2.13 -5.47 -4.30
CA GLY A 453 1.47 -5.28 -5.59
C GLY A 453 1.35 -6.53 -6.46
N GLN A 454 2.22 -7.54 -6.25
CA GLN A 454 2.31 -8.69 -7.14
C GLN A 454 1.02 -9.52 -7.22
N ASP A 455 0.29 -9.68 -6.13
CA ASP A 455 -0.95 -10.46 -6.09
C ASP A 455 -2.04 -9.85 -7.00
N LEU A 456 -2.15 -8.51 -7.01
CA LEU A 456 -3.09 -7.79 -7.88
C LEU A 456 -2.71 -7.95 -9.35
N LEU A 457 -1.42 -7.83 -9.68
CA LEU A 457 -0.92 -8.01 -11.04
C LEU A 457 -1.11 -9.45 -11.53
N GLN A 458 -0.82 -10.45 -10.68
CA GLN A 458 -1.08 -11.86 -10.99
C GLN A 458 -2.57 -12.15 -11.21
N TYR A 459 -3.43 -11.54 -10.41
CA TYR A 459 -4.88 -11.67 -10.59
C TYR A 459 -5.32 -11.06 -11.91
N ALA A 460 -4.89 -9.84 -12.20
CA ALA A 460 -5.21 -9.13 -13.43
C ALA A 460 -4.69 -9.86 -14.69
N ASP A 461 -3.48 -10.44 -14.64
CA ASP A 461 -2.93 -11.25 -15.74
C ASP A 461 -3.81 -12.46 -16.07
N LYS A 462 -4.38 -13.12 -15.05
CA LYS A 462 -5.31 -14.24 -15.23
C LYS A 462 -6.62 -13.80 -15.88
N ARG A 463 -7.09 -12.59 -15.57
CA ARG A 463 -8.35 -12.01 -16.09
C ARG A 463 -8.19 -11.36 -17.46
N LYS A 464 -6.98 -10.88 -17.79
CA LYS A 464 -6.61 -10.25 -19.07
C LYS A 464 -7.47 -9.04 -19.45
N ARG A 465 -7.90 -8.25 -18.47
CA ARG A 465 -8.80 -7.13 -18.69
C ARG A 465 -8.21 -5.80 -18.23
N ALA A 466 -8.18 -5.53 -16.95
CA ALA A 466 -7.70 -4.27 -16.42
C ALA A 466 -6.20 -4.10 -16.59
N LYS A 467 -5.77 -2.86 -16.84
CA LYS A 467 -4.38 -2.43 -16.75
C LYS A 467 -4.15 -1.79 -15.39
N LEU A 468 -3.03 -2.13 -14.75
CA LEU A 468 -2.70 -1.68 -13.40
C LEU A 468 -1.51 -0.71 -13.43
N PHE A 469 -1.72 0.46 -12.86
CA PHE A 469 -0.66 1.41 -12.55
C PHE A 469 -0.25 1.26 -11.08
N MET A 470 1.06 1.17 -10.81
CA MET A 470 1.57 0.97 -9.46
C MET A 470 2.01 2.31 -8.87
N GLY A 471 1.29 2.77 -7.84
CA GLY A 471 1.43 4.09 -7.26
C GLY A 471 2.70 4.27 -6.43
N MET A 472 3.32 5.43 -6.56
CA MET A 472 4.43 5.91 -5.74
C MET A 472 4.08 7.28 -5.18
N GLU A 473 4.28 7.45 -3.87
CA GLU A 473 3.96 8.69 -3.16
C GLU A 473 5.22 9.54 -2.98
N THR A 474 5.14 10.82 -3.33
CA THR A 474 6.26 11.77 -3.20
C THR A 474 5.99 12.93 -2.23
N SER A 475 4.76 13.07 -1.73
CA SER A 475 4.42 14.10 -0.75
C SER A 475 4.80 13.71 0.68
N SER A 476 5.02 14.71 1.51
CA SER A 476 5.16 14.52 2.95
C SER A 476 3.80 14.47 3.62
N PHE A 477 3.67 13.57 4.59
CA PHE A 477 2.47 13.47 5.42
C PHE A 477 2.73 13.97 6.83
N PRO A 478 1.72 14.50 7.52
CA PRO A 478 1.83 14.69 8.96
C PRO A 478 2.07 13.31 9.63
N PRO A 479 2.86 13.26 10.72
CA PRO A 479 3.25 12.00 11.34
C PRO A 479 2.08 11.17 11.86
N ALA A 480 0.95 11.80 12.16
CA ALA A 480 -0.27 11.12 12.54
C ALA A 480 -1.49 11.99 12.32
N THR A 481 -2.65 11.37 12.09
CA THR A 481 -3.96 11.99 12.18
C THR A 481 -4.82 11.24 13.21
N VAL A 482 -5.62 11.96 13.97
CA VAL A 482 -6.50 11.39 14.99
C VAL A 482 -7.93 11.80 14.68
N TRP A 483 -8.81 10.80 14.54
CA TRP A 483 -10.24 11.03 14.47
C TRP A 483 -10.86 10.81 15.84
N PHE A 484 -11.47 11.86 16.39
CA PHE A 484 -12.42 11.72 17.47
C PHE A 484 -13.80 11.40 16.88
N VAL A 485 -14.44 10.35 17.35
CA VAL A 485 -15.74 9.92 16.84
C VAL A 485 -16.69 9.62 17.99
N ALA A 486 -17.88 10.22 17.96
CA ALA A 486 -18.97 9.91 18.85
C ALA A 486 -20.10 9.23 18.06
N GLY A 487 -20.53 8.07 18.53
CA GLY A 487 -21.74 7.38 18.04
C GLY A 487 -22.96 7.88 18.79
N LEU A 488 -23.96 8.36 18.06
CA LEU A 488 -25.21 8.86 18.61
C LEU A 488 -26.39 8.08 18.03
N PRO A 489 -27.38 7.62 18.83
CA PRO A 489 -28.54 6.89 18.31
C PRO A 489 -29.31 7.73 17.29
N ARG A 490 -29.41 7.28 16.04
CA ARG A 490 -30.02 8.02 14.94
C ARG A 490 -31.44 8.53 15.25
N LYS A 491 -32.24 7.70 15.92
CA LYS A 491 -33.62 8.03 16.28
C LYS A 491 -33.75 9.29 17.17
N GLU A 492 -32.74 9.59 17.98
CA GLU A 492 -32.74 10.75 18.85
C GLU A 492 -32.51 12.07 18.09
N PHE A 493 -31.99 11.97 16.85
CA PHE A 493 -31.53 13.12 16.05
C PHE A 493 -32.24 13.25 14.70
N GLU A 494 -33.19 12.35 14.37
CA GLU A 494 -33.87 12.34 13.05
C GLU A 494 -34.49 13.68 12.66
N GLU A 495 -35.14 14.37 13.58
CA GLU A 495 -35.78 15.66 13.29
C GLU A 495 -34.74 16.79 13.08
N ARG A 496 -33.61 16.71 13.77
CA ARG A 496 -32.54 17.70 13.63
C ARG A 496 -31.71 17.51 12.37
N LEU A 497 -31.57 16.26 11.90
CA LEU A 497 -30.92 15.94 10.62
C LEU A 497 -31.67 16.49 9.41
N LYS A 498 -32.97 16.81 9.57
CA LYS A 498 -33.78 17.46 8.52
C LYS A 498 -33.61 18.98 8.51
N GLY A 499 -32.99 19.57 9.54
CA GLY A 499 -32.81 21.00 9.73
C GLY A 499 -31.35 21.45 9.78
N GLU A 500 -31.00 22.21 10.81
CA GLU A 500 -29.65 22.79 10.99
C GLU A 500 -28.53 21.75 11.10
N ALA A 501 -28.82 20.54 11.57
CA ALA A 501 -27.83 19.45 11.64
C ALA A 501 -27.50 18.89 10.24
N ALA A 502 -28.41 19.01 9.28
CA ALA A 502 -28.11 18.72 7.88
C ALA A 502 -26.95 19.60 7.38
N ASP A 503 -26.93 20.88 7.77
CA ASP A 503 -25.87 21.83 7.40
C ASP A 503 -24.48 21.42 7.95
N LEU A 504 -24.42 20.79 9.15
CA LEU A 504 -23.19 20.25 9.70
C LEU A 504 -22.74 18.95 9.05
N ALA A 505 -23.69 18.09 8.71
CA ALA A 505 -23.39 16.83 8.01
C ALA A 505 -22.67 17.09 6.68
N PHE A 506 -22.79 18.31 6.16
CA PHE A 506 -22.25 18.73 4.87
C PHE A 506 -21.02 19.62 4.96
N ARG A 507 -20.65 20.09 6.15
CA ARG A 507 -19.41 20.84 6.34
C ARG A 507 -18.26 19.88 6.53
N SER A 508 -17.30 19.87 5.62
CA SER A 508 -16.07 19.12 5.81
C SER A 508 -15.12 19.76 6.84
N ARG A 509 -15.40 21.02 7.25
CA ARG A 509 -14.58 21.74 8.25
C ARG A 509 -15.44 22.58 9.18
N VAL A 510 -15.17 22.47 10.49
CA VAL A 510 -15.72 23.32 11.53
C VAL A 510 -14.55 23.93 12.31
N ASN A 511 -14.51 25.26 12.42
CA ASN A 511 -13.41 25.99 13.07
C ASN A 511 -11.99 25.63 12.55
N GLY A 512 -11.90 25.23 11.27
CA GLY A 512 -10.65 24.82 10.63
C GLY A 512 -10.32 23.34 10.75
N PHE A 513 -11.02 22.56 11.58
CA PHE A 513 -10.86 21.11 11.68
C PHE A 513 -11.73 20.37 10.66
N ARG A 514 -11.19 19.34 10.05
CA ARG A 514 -11.95 18.44 9.19
C ARG A 514 -12.97 17.67 10.03
N THR A 515 -14.21 17.63 9.57
CA THR A 515 -15.31 16.94 10.25
C THR A 515 -16.03 16.01 9.30
N GLN A 516 -16.57 14.91 9.83
CA GLN A 516 -17.44 14.01 9.10
C GLN A 516 -18.64 13.63 9.96
N ILE A 517 -19.81 13.50 9.34
CA ILE A 517 -20.97 12.81 9.91
C ILE A 517 -21.31 11.66 8.98
N PHE A 518 -21.33 10.46 9.53
CA PHE A 518 -21.68 9.25 8.81
C PHE A 518 -22.92 8.62 9.45
N ASP A 519 -23.95 8.36 8.67
CA ASP A 519 -25.19 7.70 9.10
C ASP A 519 -25.16 6.23 8.68
N ASP A 520 -25.10 5.31 9.63
CA ASP A 520 -25.12 3.85 9.39
C ASP A 520 -26.54 3.27 9.38
N GLY A 521 -27.58 4.13 9.43
CA GLY A 521 -28.98 3.74 9.52
C GLY A 521 -29.47 3.48 10.96
N THR A 522 -28.58 3.27 11.90
CA THR A 522 -28.86 3.04 13.33
C THR A 522 -28.28 4.14 14.21
N ASN A 523 -27.05 4.55 13.90
CA ASN A 523 -26.29 5.56 14.62
C ASN A 523 -25.74 6.62 13.67
N LEU A 524 -25.53 7.80 14.21
CA LEU A 524 -24.75 8.87 13.59
C LEU A 524 -23.36 8.85 14.18
N HIS A 525 -22.37 8.70 13.36
CA HIS A 525 -20.97 8.80 13.73
C HIS A 525 -20.46 10.18 13.39
N VAL A 526 -20.09 10.96 14.39
CA VAL A 526 -19.56 12.32 14.22
C VAL A 526 -18.06 12.29 14.47
N GLY A 527 -17.27 12.65 13.49
CA GLY A 527 -15.81 12.65 13.57
C GLY A 527 -15.20 14.04 13.42
N ILE A 528 -14.15 14.31 14.15
CA ILE A 528 -13.27 15.47 14.02
C ILE A 528 -11.84 14.98 13.86
N GLU A 529 -11.17 15.42 12.81
CA GLU A 529 -9.74 15.16 12.59
C GLU A 529 -8.91 16.16 13.39
N LEU A 530 -8.04 15.66 14.22
CA LEU A 530 -7.21 16.45 15.13
C LEU A 530 -5.74 16.35 14.74
N PRO A 531 -4.96 17.44 14.89
CA PRO A 531 -3.51 17.36 14.76
C PRO A 531 -2.91 16.49 15.88
N PRO A 532 -1.83 15.76 15.64
CA PRO A 532 -1.22 14.87 16.63
C PRO A 532 -0.65 15.62 17.84
N THR A 533 -0.24 16.86 17.65
CA THR A 533 0.32 17.74 18.69
C THR A 533 -0.34 19.11 18.63
N PRO A 534 -1.58 19.25 19.11
CA PRO A 534 -2.28 20.53 19.02
C PRO A 534 -1.61 21.59 19.90
N THR A 535 -1.46 22.78 19.35
CA THR A 535 -1.04 23.96 20.11
C THR A 535 -2.10 24.33 21.17
N PRO A 536 -1.79 25.13 22.20
CA PRO A 536 -2.79 25.60 23.17
C PRO A 536 -3.99 26.33 22.54
N GLU A 537 -3.75 27.06 21.46
CA GLU A 537 -4.81 27.71 20.68
C GLU A 537 -5.71 26.69 19.98
N GLU A 538 -5.11 25.68 19.33
CA GLU A 538 -5.84 24.59 18.70
C GLU A 538 -6.63 23.75 19.72
N GLN A 539 -6.06 23.48 20.91
CA GLN A 539 -6.79 22.80 21.98
C GLN A 539 -8.06 23.54 22.38
N THR A 540 -7.98 24.86 22.48
CA THR A 540 -9.16 25.70 22.77
C THR A 540 -10.19 25.62 21.63
N LYS A 541 -9.73 25.68 20.38
CA LYS A 541 -10.58 25.54 19.19
C LYS A 541 -11.22 24.16 19.09
N ILE A 542 -10.50 23.09 19.43
CA ILE A 542 -11.03 21.72 19.46
C ILE A 542 -12.22 21.66 20.43
N GLY A 543 -12.07 22.18 21.64
CA GLY A 543 -13.15 22.22 22.63
C GLY A 543 -14.38 22.99 22.13
N ALA A 544 -14.17 24.16 21.52
CA ALA A 544 -15.24 24.95 20.93
C ALA A 544 -15.93 24.22 19.77
N THR A 545 -15.17 23.58 18.89
CA THR A 545 -15.70 22.80 17.75
C THR A 545 -16.55 21.62 18.21
N MET A 546 -16.08 20.89 19.22
CA MET A 546 -16.85 19.79 19.81
C MET A 546 -18.14 20.29 20.47
N ALA A 547 -18.10 21.43 21.16
CA ALA A 547 -19.29 22.04 21.74
C ALA A 547 -20.30 22.49 20.67
N GLU A 548 -19.83 23.12 19.60
CA GLU A 548 -20.67 23.55 18.47
C GLU A 548 -21.36 22.36 17.80
N ILE A 549 -20.62 21.30 17.50
CA ILE A 549 -21.18 20.09 16.90
C ILE A 549 -22.21 19.44 17.84
N ALA A 550 -21.87 19.32 19.11
CA ALA A 550 -22.76 18.75 20.12
C ALA A 550 -24.04 19.59 20.29
N GLU A 551 -23.94 20.91 20.27
CA GLU A 551 -25.08 21.83 20.36
C GLU A 551 -26.01 21.67 19.16
N LYS A 552 -25.47 21.72 17.95
CA LYS A 552 -26.25 21.58 16.71
C LYS A 552 -26.91 20.21 16.58
N LEU A 553 -26.25 19.15 17.06
CA LEU A 553 -26.85 17.82 17.16
C LEU A 553 -27.80 17.66 18.35
N GLY A 554 -27.88 18.66 19.26
CA GLY A 554 -28.63 18.54 20.51
C GLY A 554 -28.04 17.55 21.50
N ALA A 555 -26.76 17.24 21.37
CA ALA A 555 -26.04 16.28 22.18
C ALA A 555 -25.13 16.91 23.23
N SER A 556 -25.26 18.23 23.54
CA SER A 556 -24.36 18.98 24.43
C SER A 556 -24.19 18.38 25.82
N GLY A 557 -25.18 17.65 26.31
CA GLY A 557 -25.12 16.93 27.58
C GLY A 557 -24.68 15.48 27.50
N HIS A 558 -24.47 14.95 26.30
CA HIS A 558 -24.22 13.52 26.11
C HIS A 558 -22.89 13.09 26.73
N PRO A 559 -22.86 12.10 27.68
CA PRO A 559 -21.65 11.71 28.40
C PRO A 559 -20.53 11.24 27.50
N ALA A 560 -20.85 10.57 26.40
CA ALA A 560 -19.88 10.04 25.44
C ALA A 560 -19.07 11.16 24.77
N VAL A 561 -19.70 12.28 24.43
CA VAL A 561 -19.01 13.43 23.81
C VAL A 561 -18.04 14.07 24.79
N LYS A 562 -18.44 14.24 26.06
CA LYS A 562 -17.59 14.84 27.10
C LYS A 562 -16.40 13.95 27.49
N SER A 563 -16.65 12.67 27.71
CA SER A 563 -15.61 11.71 28.11
C SER A 563 -14.54 11.54 27.04
N ARG A 564 -14.96 11.49 25.78
CA ARG A 564 -14.03 11.28 24.68
C ARG A 564 -13.11 12.45 24.39
N ALA A 565 -13.61 13.68 24.50
CA ALA A 565 -12.78 14.86 24.35
C ALA A 565 -11.60 14.86 25.32
N TRP A 566 -11.87 14.52 26.58
CA TRP A 566 -10.87 14.45 27.62
C TRP A 566 -9.82 13.36 27.33
N ASP A 567 -10.26 12.15 26.94
CA ASP A 567 -9.39 11.03 26.63
C ASP A 567 -8.44 11.37 25.47
N VAL A 568 -8.95 11.96 24.38
CA VAL A 568 -8.15 12.30 23.21
C VAL A 568 -7.09 13.34 23.56
N LEU A 569 -7.48 14.43 24.22
CA LEU A 569 -6.57 15.54 24.54
C LEU A 569 -5.52 15.16 25.59
N ASN A 570 -5.88 14.37 26.59
CA ASN A 570 -5.03 14.13 27.74
C ASN A 570 -4.28 12.79 27.70
N TYR A 571 -4.67 11.88 26.82
CA TYR A 571 -4.05 10.56 26.73
C TYR A 571 -3.57 10.21 25.33
N VAL A 572 -4.43 10.30 24.32
CA VAL A 572 -4.12 9.82 22.96
C VAL A 572 -3.08 10.71 22.28
N LEU A 573 -3.32 12.02 22.19
CA LEU A 573 -2.41 12.95 21.51
C LEU A 573 -1.03 13.03 22.16
N PRO A 574 -0.88 13.13 23.51
CA PRO A 574 0.43 13.09 24.13
C PRO A 574 1.19 11.78 23.87
N ARG A 575 0.47 10.66 23.79
CA ARG A 575 1.10 9.36 23.50
C ARG A 575 1.62 9.26 22.08
N ILE A 576 0.84 9.71 21.09
CA ILE A 576 1.27 9.75 19.68
C ILE A 576 2.47 10.68 19.52
N ALA A 577 2.48 11.83 20.18
CA ALA A 577 3.60 12.77 20.13
C ALA A 577 4.91 12.17 20.67
N SER A 578 4.82 11.29 21.69
CA SER A 578 6.00 10.62 22.28
C SER A 578 6.43 9.35 21.52
N ASP A 579 5.51 8.72 20.81
CA ASP A 579 5.72 7.46 20.09
C ASP A 579 4.81 7.41 18.83
N PRO A 580 5.30 7.91 17.69
CA PRO A 580 4.51 7.95 16.45
C PRO A 580 4.04 6.58 15.95
N GLU A 581 4.71 5.50 16.36
CA GLU A 581 4.31 4.13 16.01
C GLU A 581 3.27 3.54 16.96
N TRP A 582 2.94 4.24 18.04
CA TRP A 582 1.97 3.77 19.00
C TRP A 582 0.58 3.64 18.38
N LYS A 583 -0.02 2.47 18.55
CA LYS A 583 -1.40 2.20 18.11
C LYS A 583 -2.30 2.17 19.34
N SER A 584 -3.35 2.99 19.31
CA SER A 584 -4.32 2.98 20.40
C SER A 584 -4.91 1.58 20.61
N PRO A 585 -4.84 0.99 21.81
CA PRO A 585 -5.50 -0.28 22.09
C PRO A 585 -7.03 -0.23 21.84
N ARG A 586 -7.64 0.94 21.97
CA ARG A 586 -9.07 1.16 21.73
C ARG A 586 -9.42 1.19 20.26
N ALA A 587 -8.53 1.66 19.38
CA ALA A 587 -8.70 1.57 17.94
C ALA A 587 -8.80 0.11 17.45
N ARG A 588 -8.28 -0.86 18.22
CA ARG A 588 -8.42 -2.30 17.95
C ARG A 588 -9.78 -2.87 18.40
N SER A 589 -10.40 -2.32 19.44
CA SER A 589 -11.68 -2.83 19.97
C SER A 589 -12.86 -2.48 19.06
N ILE A 590 -12.74 -1.47 18.22
CA ILE A 590 -13.78 -1.05 17.28
C ILE A 590 -14.02 -2.12 16.17
N THR A 591 -13.04 -2.97 15.94
CA THR A 591 -13.14 -4.05 14.95
C THR A 591 -13.94 -5.26 15.45
N ASN A 592 -14.39 -5.27 16.70
CA ASN A 592 -15.19 -6.36 17.26
C ASN A 592 -16.70 -6.07 17.17
N PRO A 593 -17.46 -6.77 16.31
CA PRO A 593 -18.91 -6.57 16.17
C PRO A 593 -19.72 -6.81 17.46
N ALA A 594 -19.19 -7.57 18.44
CA ALA A 594 -19.83 -7.83 19.72
C ALA A 594 -19.83 -6.60 20.66
N ASP A 595 -18.94 -5.63 20.42
CA ASP A 595 -18.80 -4.43 21.27
C ASP A 595 -19.69 -3.25 20.88
N ARG A 596 -20.53 -3.40 19.84
CA ARG A 596 -21.37 -2.31 19.29
C ARG A 596 -22.32 -1.68 20.32
N SER A 597 -22.75 -2.44 21.33
CA SER A 597 -23.74 -1.97 22.30
C SER A 597 -23.16 -1.11 23.42
N GLN A 598 -21.85 -1.01 23.55
CA GLN A 598 -21.18 -0.36 24.68
C GLN A 598 -20.44 0.94 24.35
N HIS A 599 -20.26 1.28 23.05
CA HIS A 599 -19.43 2.42 22.66
C HIS A 599 -20.23 3.57 22.07
N ALA A 600 -20.60 4.51 22.92
CA ALA A 600 -21.08 5.81 22.49
C ALA A 600 -19.97 6.70 21.88
N GLY A 601 -18.74 6.21 21.76
CA GLY A 601 -17.64 6.91 21.11
C GLY A 601 -16.45 5.98 20.82
N PHE A 602 -15.76 6.24 19.72
CA PHE A 602 -14.51 5.59 19.36
C PHE A 602 -13.49 6.61 18.83
N GLU A 603 -12.23 6.24 18.88
CA GLU A 603 -11.16 6.99 18.27
C GLU A 603 -10.57 6.19 17.10
N ALA A 604 -10.14 6.90 16.07
CA ALA A 604 -9.38 6.34 14.98
C ALA A 604 -8.06 7.08 14.89
N VAL A 605 -6.97 6.36 15.04
CA VAL A 605 -5.63 6.90 14.89
C VAL A 605 -5.06 6.36 13.60
N SER A 606 -4.72 7.26 12.69
CA SER A 606 -3.94 6.95 11.48
C SER A 606 -2.52 7.46 11.69
N ILE A 607 -1.57 6.53 11.70
CA ILE A 607 -0.15 6.87 11.78
C ILE A 607 0.43 6.73 10.37
N MET A 608 0.97 7.83 9.87
CA MET A 608 1.63 7.86 8.57
C MET A 608 3.12 7.59 8.78
N LEU A 609 3.54 6.36 8.44
CA LEU A 609 4.93 5.96 8.58
C LEU A 609 5.77 6.53 7.43
N PRO A 610 7.02 6.98 7.69
CA PRO A 610 7.91 7.49 6.63
C PRO A 610 8.11 6.51 5.46
N LYS A 611 7.92 5.22 5.70
CA LYS A 611 8.05 4.16 4.68
C LYS A 611 7.02 4.21 3.55
N ILE A 612 5.95 5.00 3.67
CA ILE A 612 4.92 5.09 2.64
C ILE A 612 5.20 6.17 1.59
N THR A 613 6.24 6.97 1.76
CA THR A 613 6.54 8.09 0.86
C THR A 613 8.03 8.22 0.58
N PHE A 614 8.33 8.72 -0.62
CA PHE A 614 9.68 9.12 -1.03
C PHE A 614 10.03 10.56 -0.63
N ALA A 615 9.19 11.27 0.12
CA ALA A 615 9.46 12.66 0.52
C ALA A 615 10.83 12.85 1.20
N GLY A 616 11.25 11.86 2.01
CA GLY A 616 12.54 11.87 2.72
C GLY A 616 13.72 11.26 1.95
N THR A 617 13.52 10.75 0.73
CA THR A 617 14.59 10.14 -0.08
C THR A 617 15.20 11.14 -1.04
N SER A 618 16.47 10.95 -1.43
CA SER A 618 17.10 11.76 -2.47
C SER A 618 16.58 11.39 -3.87
N HIS A 619 16.71 12.32 -4.83
CA HIS A 619 16.33 12.05 -6.22
C HIS A 619 17.04 10.81 -6.84
N PRO A 620 18.36 10.60 -6.66
CA PRO A 620 19.01 9.38 -7.15
C PRO A 620 18.44 8.09 -6.55
N GLU A 621 18.09 8.09 -5.26
CA GLU A 621 17.45 6.93 -4.60
C GLU A 621 16.06 6.68 -5.17
N LEU A 622 15.22 7.71 -5.30
CA LEU A 622 13.91 7.59 -5.94
C LEU A 622 14.03 7.01 -7.36
N ARG A 623 14.98 7.49 -8.16
CA ARG A 623 15.23 6.97 -9.51
C ARG A 623 15.65 5.50 -9.54
N ALA A 624 16.46 5.08 -8.57
CA ALA A 624 16.86 3.68 -8.46
C ALA A 624 15.69 2.78 -8.12
N GLU A 625 14.82 3.20 -7.18
CA GLU A 625 13.60 2.47 -6.84
C GLU A 625 12.59 2.45 -8.00
N MET A 626 12.38 3.58 -8.71
CA MET A 626 11.52 3.61 -9.90
C MET A 626 12.00 2.61 -10.96
N LYS A 627 13.31 2.60 -11.24
CA LYS A 627 13.88 1.67 -12.22
C LYS A 627 13.65 0.22 -11.79
N MET A 628 13.91 -0.11 -10.53
CA MET A 628 13.69 -1.45 -9.99
C MET A 628 12.21 -1.84 -10.07
N ALA A 629 11.29 -0.94 -9.72
CA ALA A 629 9.86 -1.18 -9.82
C ALA A 629 9.42 -1.49 -11.26
N GLU A 630 9.88 -0.69 -12.23
CA GLU A 630 9.59 -0.88 -13.65
C GLU A 630 10.13 -2.23 -14.15
N GLU A 631 11.35 -2.61 -13.78
CA GLU A 631 11.95 -3.89 -14.14
C GLU A 631 11.19 -5.08 -13.57
N GLU A 632 10.82 -5.03 -12.28
CA GLU A 632 10.14 -6.13 -11.60
C GLU A 632 8.68 -6.27 -12.04
N PHE A 633 7.93 -5.16 -12.07
CA PHE A 633 6.52 -5.19 -12.47
C PHE A 633 6.32 -5.47 -13.96
N SER A 634 7.32 -5.18 -14.81
CA SER A 634 7.26 -5.45 -16.26
C SER A 634 7.05 -6.91 -16.62
N ARG A 635 7.29 -7.83 -15.70
CA ARG A 635 7.05 -9.26 -15.86
C ARG A 635 5.56 -9.59 -16.01
N TYR A 636 4.68 -8.70 -15.52
CA TYR A 636 3.24 -8.86 -15.58
C TYR A 636 2.64 -8.18 -16.81
N GLN A 637 1.74 -8.88 -17.51
CA GLN A 637 1.11 -8.34 -18.73
C GLN A 637 0.10 -7.23 -18.43
N SER A 638 -0.49 -7.26 -17.23
CA SER A 638 -1.43 -6.25 -16.73
C SER A 638 -0.75 -4.97 -16.27
N TYR A 639 0.55 -4.98 -16.02
CA TYR A 639 1.28 -3.77 -15.62
C TYR A 639 1.25 -2.73 -16.74
N ALA A 640 0.74 -1.53 -16.44
CA ALA A 640 0.67 -0.40 -17.35
C ALA A 640 1.87 0.55 -17.17
N GLY A 641 2.29 0.78 -15.94
CA GLY A 641 3.37 1.67 -15.59
C GLY A 641 3.35 2.09 -14.12
N LEU A 642 4.26 2.95 -13.72
CA LEU A 642 4.21 3.63 -12.44
C LEU A 642 3.21 4.78 -12.50
N ALA A 643 2.52 5.05 -11.39
CA ALA A 643 1.72 6.25 -11.18
C ALA A 643 2.34 7.09 -10.06
N ILE A 644 2.62 8.36 -10.33
CA ILE A 644 3.36 9.21 -9.40
C ILE A 644 2.40 10.21 -8.76
N HIS A 645 2.26 10.14 -7.46
CA HIS A 645 1.49 11.08 -6.67
C HIS A 645 2.43 12.08 -6.00
N TYR A 646 2.39 13.34 -6.36
CA TYR A 646 1.71 14.04 -7.44
C TYR A 646 2.67 15.07 -8.04
N TYR A 647 2.25 15.83 -9.08
CA TYR A 647 3.13 16.67 -9.89
C TYR A 647 4.05 17.59 -9.10
N GLU A 648 3.51 18.44 -8.20
CA GLU A 648 4.30 19.47 -7.52
C GLU A 648 5.41 18.88 -6.65
N THR A 649 5.09 17.81 -5.90
CA THR A 649 6.06 17.15 -5.01
C THR A 649 7.08 16.33 -5.79
N TYR A 650 6.67 15.68 -6.89
CA TYR A 650 7.59 14.98 -7.77
C TYR A 650 8.52 15.92 -8.50
N ARG A 651 7.99 17.03 -9.04
CA ARG A 651 8.80 18.06 -9.70
C ARG A 651 9.84 18.63 -8.74
N ALA A 652 9.45 18.99 -7.52
CA ALA A 652 10.39 19.46 -6.51
C ALA A 652 11.53 18.47 -6.26
N LYS A 653 11.23 17.16 -6.23
CA LYS A 653 12.23 16.09 -6.09
C LYS A 653 13.20 15.99 -7.28
N VAL A 654 12.70 16.20 -8.49
CA VAL A 654 13.52 16.13 -9.71
C VAL A 654 14.45 17.34 -9.82
N GLU A 655 14.05 18.48 -9.28
CA GLU A 655 14.80 19.75 -9.28
C GLU A 655 15.81 19.87 -8.12
N GLU A 656 15.75 18.98 -7.08
CA GLU A 656 16.76 18.85 -6.02
C GLU A 656 18.11 18.33 -6.57
#